data_faab343bf5441e3f040b3b8f7b3150e9
#
_entry.id   faab343bf5441e3f040b3b8f7b3150e9
#
_cell.length_a   1.000
_cell.length_b   1.000
_cell.length_c   1.000
_cell.angle_alpha   90.00
_cell.angle_beta   90.00
_cell.angle_gamma   90.00
#
_symmetry.space_group_name_H-M   'P 1'
#
loop_
_entity.id
_entity.type
_entity.pdbx_description
1 polymer ?
#
loop_
_entity_poly.entity_id
_entity_poly.type
_entity_poly.pdbx_seq_one_letter_code
_entity_poly.pdbx_strand_id
1 'polypeptide(L)'
;MKNYLCSALILLAMVSCDNKKEAVKTSYKTPDMKLASDVMTPEVLWSFGRIGSVSVSPDQKTLLYDVTYFNKEEDRSYSDIYVMNLADGKSKQLTDTDYKEFGETWTSDGKIAFMSSKSGSVQLWEMNADGSGLTQLTNVEGGIGGFIFSPDKSKLLFLKDVKLEQDVHDLHPDLPKANARLIDGQVYRHWNDWVEVYTHPFVADYIPGQMVTTGKDIMEGEKWESPVRPWGGTEQLIWTKDGKGVIYMARKKEGVAYMSSTNTDLYLYDLNSGKTTNLTEGMMGYDQNQVISPNGELMAWESMERDGYEADKIRLFVMNLKTGEKKEYTKDFDQNVGGLSWADNNTIYFISDYHATDEIYKLTLNDGKIDKLTEGVHNYTSVIPVNDYLIATKVSMSKPAEIYKVDPTTGKDTELSFVNKGILDQLTMGKVESRWIKTTDNKQMLTWVIYPPHFDPNKKYPAILYCEGGPQSTVSQFWSYRWNFQMMAANGYIIVAPNRRGLPGFGQEWNEQISGDYPGQNIKDYLSAIDELKQEPYIDENRLGCVGASYGGFSVYFLAGHHDKRFKAFIAHCGIFNMEMQYYNTEEMWFANWDMGGSPWEKNNKVAQRTFDNSPHKFVGEWDTPILVIHGQKDFRIDASQGMGAFNAARMRGIPAQYLYFPEECHWVLGCQNGILWQRTFAAWLDKWLK
;
A
#
# COMPACT_ATOMS: atom_id res chain seq x y z
N MET A 1 -47.45 35.47 46.92
CA MET A 1 -47.57 34.97 48.34
C MET A 1 -46.47 33.94 48.50
N LYS A 2 -45.47 34.33 49.27
CA LYS A 2 -44.98 33.67 50.50
C LYS A 2 -44.41 32.28 50.20
N ASN A 3 -43.28 31.88 50.65
CA ASN A 3 -42.15 32.39 51.47
C ASN A 3 -41.11 31.26 51.47
N TYR A 4 -39.83 31.62 51.43
CA TYR A 4 -38.72 31.27 52.35
C TYR A 4 -38.61 29.81 52.86
N LEU A 5 -37.47 29.16 52.80
CA LEU A 5 -36.33 29.40 53.70
C LEU A 5 -35.10 28.57 53.32
N CYS A 6 -33.96 29.20 53.56
CA CYS A 6 -32.61 28.64 53.64
C CYS A 6 -32.44 27.48 54.64
N SER A 7 -31.46 26.65 54.42
CA SER A 7 -30.44 26.21 55.39
C SER A 7 -29.39 25.38 54.67
N ALA A 8 -28.24 25.90 54.48
CA ALA A 8 -26.99 25.78 55.23
C ALA A 8 -26.27 24.42 55.15
N LEU A 9 -25.17 24.47 54.49
CA LEU A 9 -23.88 23.77 54.61
C LEU A 9 -23.81 22.60 55.63
N ILE A 10 -23.32 21.45 55.15
CA ILE A 10 -22.25 20.71 55.81
C ILE A 10 -21.33 20.16 54.70
N LEU A 11 -20.10 20.69 54.58
CA LEU A 11 -18.97 20.06 53.89
C LEU A 11 -18.58 18.80 54.66
N LEU A 12 -18.76 17.63 54.07
CA LEU A 12 -17.99 16.46 54.45
C LEU A 12 -17.07 16.13 53.27
N ALA A 13 -15.82 16.52 53.41
CA ALA A 13 -14.73 16.01 52.60
C ALA A 13 -14.57 14.52 52.88
N MET A 14 -15.17 13.68 52.05
CA MET A 14 -14.72 12.29 51.93
C MET A 14 -13.51 12.27 50.98
N VAL A 15 -12.34 12.17 51.57
CA VAL A 15 -11.12 11.72 50.86
C VAL A 15 -11.38 10.26 50.47
N SER A 16 -11.90 10.07 49.30
CA SER A 16 -11.86 8.76 48.62
C SER A 16 -10.42 8.57 48.14
N CYS A 17 -9.65 7.80 48.89
CA CYS A 17 -8.46 7.16 48.40
C CYS A 17 -8.92 6.16 47.32
N ASP A 18 -9.08 6.63 46.10
CA ASP A 18 -9.07 5.75 44.94
C ASP A 18 -7.65 5.17 44.80
N ASN A 19 -7.46 4.02 45.46
CA ASN A 19 -6.45 3.08 45.02
C ASN A 19 -6.83 2.61 43.63
N LYS A 20 -6.53 3.43 42.62
CA LYS A 20 -6.32 2.91 41.26
C LYS A 20 -5.17 1.93 41.39
N LYS A 21 -5.48 0.64 41.55
CA LYS A 21 -4.55 -0.41 41.12
C LYS A 21 -4.20 -0.03 39.68
N GLU A 22 -2.98 0.41 39.46
CA GLU A 22 -2.41 0.38 38.12
C GLU A 22 -2.65 -1.04 37.64
N ALA A 23 -3.51 -1.20 36.63
CA ALA A 23 -3.65 -2.46 35.96
C ALA A 23 -2.22 -2.79 35.49
N VAL A 24 -1.70 -3.93 35.90
CA VAL A 24 -0.45 -4.45 35.40
C VAL A 24 -0.69 -4.56 33.90
N LYS A 25 -0.09 -3.64 33.14
CA LYS A 25 -0.15 -3.63 31.69
C LYS A 25 0.54 -4.91 31.22
N THR A 26 -0.23 -5.88 30.84
CA THR A 26 0.30 -7.05 30.16
C THR A 26 0.63 -6.60 28.75
N SER A 27 1.92 -6.59 28.42
CA SER A 27 2.38 -6.46 27.04
C SER A 27 1.55 -7.39 26.15
N TYR A 28 1.12 -6.90 24.99
CA TYR A 28 0.47 -7.74 24.02
C TYR A 28 1.53 -8.68 23.43
N LYS A 29 1.63 -9.87 24.01
CA LYS A 29 2.43 -10.95 23.44
C LYS A 29 1.59 -11.66 22.41
N THR A 30 2.22 -12.02 21.30
CA THR A 30 1.63 -12.97 20.36
C THR A 30 1.03 -14.10 21.17
N PRO A 31 -0.29 -14.35 21.08
CA PRO A 31 -0.85 -15.48 21.80
C PRO A 31 -0.14 -16.74 21.34
N ASP A 32 0.26 -17.58 22.28
CA ASP A 32 0.67 -18.96 22.00
C ASP A 32 -0.60 -19.66 21.52
N MET A 33 -0.93 -19.42 20.23
CA MET A 33 -2.24 -19.71 19.67
C MET A 33 -2.31 -21.18 19.30
N LYS A 34 -2.99 -21.95 20.12
CA LYS A 34 -3.37 -23.30 19.75
C LYS A 34 -4.63 -23.25 18.89
N LEU A 35 -4.50 -23.58 17.62
CA LEU A 35 -5.61 -23.55 16.69
C LEU A 35 -6.60 -24.70 16.96
N ALA A 36 -7.90 -24.43 16.82
CA ALA A 36 -8.94 -25.44 16.93
C ALA A 36 -9.03 -26.34 15.69
N SER A 37 -8.49 -25.89 14.57
CA SER A 37 -8.47 -26.57 13.29
C SER A 37 -7.20 -26.19 12.54
N ASP A 38 -6.76 -27.01 11.61
CA ASP A 38 -5.67 -26.73 10.68
C ASP A 38 -6.11 -25.92 9.45
N VAL A 39 -7.35 -25.42 9.44
CA VAL A 39 -7.91 -24.56 8.39
C VAL A 39 -7.95 -23.12 8.87
N MET A 40 -7.45 -22.19 8.04
CA MET A 40 -7.40 -20.76 8.36
C MET A 40 -8.80 -20.18 8.57
N THR A 41 -8.93 -19.32 9.58
CA THR A 41 -10.13 -18.50 9.85
C THR A 41 -9.78 -17.01 9.77
N PRO A 42 -10.77 -16.11 9.66
CA PRO A 42 -10.51 -14.67 9.68
C PRO A 42 -9.71 -14.21 10.91
N GLU A 43 -9.98 -14.77 12.08
CA GLU A 43 -9.27 -14.45 13.31
C GLU A 43 -7.81 -14.92 13.26
N VAL A 44 -7.56 -16.09 12.71
CA VAL A 44 -6.19 -16.61 12.50
C VAL A 44 -5.43 -15.73 11.52
N LEU A 45 -6.06 -15.35 10.41
CA LEU A 45 -5.45 -14.43 9.43
C LEU A 45 -5.02 -13.10 10.10
N TRP A 46 -5.87 -12.52 10.94
CA TRP A 46 -5.58 -11.25 11.61
C TRP A 46 -4.61 -11.36 12.79
N SER A 47 -4.31 -12.56 13.27
CA SER A 47 -3.34 -12.80 14.35
C SER A 47 -1.90 -12.96 13.88
N PHE A 48 -1.63 -13.03 12.58
CA PHE A 48 -0.26 -13.04 12.07
C PHE A 48 0.48 -11.73 12.39
N GLY A 49 1.72 -11.88 12.87
CA GLY A 49 2.66 -10.76 13.01
C GLY A 49 3.07 -10.24 11.62
N ARG A 50 3.15 -8.93 11.52
CA ARG A 50 3.48 -8.21 10.27
C ARG A 50 4.84 -7.56 10.44
N ILE A 51 5.86 -8.10 9.78
CA ILE A 51 7.17 -7.47 9.71
C ILE A 51 7.03 -6.19 8.89
N GLY A 52 7.48 -5.08 9.46
CA GLY A 52 7.48 -3.76 8.83
C GLY A 52 8.82 -3.44 8.18
N SER A 53 9.46 -2.34 8.60
CA SER A 53 10.74 -1.90 8.07
C SER A 53 11.89 -2.84 8.50
N VAL A 54 12.94 -2.85 7.67
CA VAL A 54 14.16 -3.63 7.95
C VAL A 54 15.36 -2.72 7.71
N SER A 55 16.25 -2.61 8.68
CA SER A 55 17.44 -1.75 8.61
C SER A 55 18.67 -2.46 9.17
N VAL A 56 19.82 -2.28 8.51
CA VAL A 56 21.08 -2.90 8.92
C VAL A 56 21.95 -1.90 9.68
N SER A 57 22.57 -2.35 10.79
CA SER A 57 23.47 -1.51 11.58
C SER A 57 24.67 -1.01 10.77
N PRO A 58 25.27 0.15 11.11
CA PRO A 58 26.42 0.68 10.40
C PRO A 58 27.64 -0.28 10.36
N ASP A 59 27.80 -1.15 11.35
CA ASP A 59 28.85 -2.17 11.40
C ASP A 59 28.47 -3.47 10.67
N GLN A 60 27.27 -3.53 10.07
CA GLN A 60 26.72 -4.64 9.30
C GLN A 60 26.63 -5.98 10.06
N LYS A 61 26.44 -5.92 11.39
CA LYS A 61 26.35 -7.13 12.24
C LYS A 61 24.96 -7.37 12.82
N THR A 62 24.12 -6.35 12.83
CA THR A 62 22.82 -6.40 13.47
C THR A 62 21.74 -5.90 12.54
N LEU A 63 20.64 -6.60 12.49
CA LEU A 63 19.42 -6.21 11.79
C LEU A 63 18.45 -5.58 12.79
N LEU A 64 17.79 -4.51 12.40
CA LEU A 64 16.69 -3.84 13.11
C LEU A 64 15.43 -4.04 12.31
N TYR A 65 14.32 -4.37 12.97
CA TYR A 65 13.00 -4.51 12.33
C TYR A 65 11.89 -4.35 13.36
N ASP A 66 10.69 -3.98 12.90
CA ASP A 66 9.50 -3.97 13.72
C ASP A 66 8.56 -5.14 13.39
N VAL A 67 7.73 -5.50 14.36
CA VAL A 67 6.64 -6.45 14.17
C VAL A 67 5.36 -5.85 14.74
N THR A 68 4.35 -5.74 13.87
CA THR A 68 3.02 -5.25 14.25
C THR A 68 2.06 -6.42 14.45
N TYR A 69 1.36 -6.43 15.58
CA TYR A 69 0.24 -7.33 15.90
C TYR A 69 -1.05 -6.55 16.12
N PHE A 70 -2.18 -7.20 15.83
CA PHE A 70 -3.51 -6.63 16.03
C PHE A 70 -4.21 -7.29 17.22
N ASN A 71 -4.71 -6.45 18.12
CA ASN A 71 -5.58 -6.87 19.20
C ASN A 71 -7.03 -6.68 18.78
N LYS A 72 -7.74 -7.80 18.57
CA LYS A 72 -9.13 -7.81 18.12
C LYS A 72 -10.08 -7.19 19.15
N GLU A 73 -9.84 -7.44 20.45
CA GLU A 73 -10.68 -6.97 21.54
C GLU A 73 -10.63 -5.44 21.69
N GLU A 74 -9.48 -4.85 21.46
CA GLU A 74 -9.25 -3.41 21.54
C GLU A 74 -9.41 -2.69 20.20
N ASP A 75 -9.53 -3.45 19.12
CA ASP A 75 -9.57 -2.97 17.73
C ASP A 75 -8.39 -2.03 17.37
N ARG A 76 -7.19 -2.38 17.82
CA ARG A 76 -5.98 -1.60 17.60
C ARG A 76 -4.76 -2.48 17.36
N SER A 77 -3.72 -1.87 16.82
CA SER A 77 -2.43 -2.55 16.60
C SER A 77 -1.35 -2.04 17.56
N TYR A 78 -0.41 -2.92 17.83
CA TYR A 78 0.81 -2.70 18.60
C TYR A 78 2.00 -3.02 17.71
N SER A 79 3.03 -2.20 17.76
CA SER A 79 4.25 -2.40 16.99
C SER A 79 5.44 -2.29 17.91
N ASP A 80 6.27 -3.32 17.93
CA ASP A 80 7.47 -3.39 18.76
C ASP A 80 8.72 -3.56 17.90
N ILE A 81 9.83 -3.03 18.39
CA ILE A 81 11.14 -3.02 17.75
C ILE A 81 11.95 -4.23 18.20
N TYR A 82 12.56 -4.90 17.23
CA TYR A 82 13.42 -6.06 17.41
C TYR A 82 14.81 -5.82 16.80
N VAL A 83 15.82 -6.45 17.39
CA VAL A 83 17.13 -6.59 16.77
C VAL A 83 17.48 -8.05 16.58
N MET A 84 18.15 -8.38 15.48
CA MET A 84 18.64 -9.70 15.17
C MET A 84 20.16 -9.66 14.96
N ASN A 85 20.90 -10.54 15.61
CA ASN A 85 22.30 -10.74 15.33
C ASN A 85 22.47 -11.54 14.03
N LEU A 86 23.15 -10.95 13.03
CA LEU A 86 23.28 -11.56 11.70
C LEU A 86 24.23 -12.78 11.67
N ALA A 87 25.05 -12.97 12.68
CA ALA A 87 25.96 -14.13 12.76
C ALA A 87 25.26 -15.42 13.20
N ASP A 88 24.28 -15.33 14.12
CA ASP A 88 23.59 -16.50 14.68
C ASP A 88 22.06 -16.48 14.53
N GLY A 89 21.50 -15.43 13.90
CA GLY A 89 20.06 -15.28 13.62
C GLY A 89 19.20 -15.05 14.88
N LYS A 90 19.81 -14.81 16.05
CA LYS A 90 19.02 -14.62 17.29
C LYS A 90 18.42 -13.22 17.33
N SER A 91 17.12 -13.20 17.55
CA SER A 91 16.36 -11.97 17.72
C SER A 91 16.10 -11.65 19.19
N LYS A 92 16.07 -10.36 19.50
CA LYS A 92 15.70 -9.80 20.80
C LYS A 92 14.70 -8.66 20.61
N GLN A 93 13.59 -8.71 21.32
CA GLN A 93 12.64 -7.60 21.43
C GLN A 93 13.27 -6.49 22.28
N LEU A 94 13.23 -5.25 21.81
CA LEU A 94 13.79 -4.09 22.51
C LEU A 94 12.69 -3.26 23.18
N THR A 95 11.52 -3.17 22.58
CA THR A 95 10.38 -2.43 23.14
C THR A 95 9.23 -3.38 23.44
N ASP A 96 8.42 -3.01 24.43
CA ASP A 96 7.25 -3.76 24.89
C ASP A 96 6.32 -2.74 25.53
N THR A 97 5.64 -1.93 24.70
CA THR A 97 4.86 -0.78 25.15
C THR A 97 3.44 -0.81 24.60
N ASP A 98 2.55 0.00 25.22
CA ASP A 98 1.18 0.19 24.73
C ASP A 98 1.10 1.22 23.59
N TYR A 99 2.23 1.69 23.07
CA TYR A 99 2.32 2.66 21.99
C TYR A 99 2.80 1.98 20.72
N LYS A 100 2.52 2.59 19.58
CA LYS A 100 3.19 2.23 18.34
C LYS A 100 4.58 2.84 18.35
N GLU A 101 5.57 2.02 18.11
CA GLU A 101 6.96 2.40 17.85
C GLU A 101 7.27 1.95 16.44
N PHE A 102 7.60 2.90 15.57
CA PHE A 102 7.70 2.67 14.12
C PHE A 102 8.71 3.60 13.46
N GLY A 103 9.06 3.29 12.21
CA GLY A 103 10.01 4.06 11.43
C GLY A 103 11.41 4.04 12.05
N GLU A 104 11.77 2.90 12.66
CA GLU A 104 13.05 2.73 13.33
C GLU A 104 14.19 2.65 12.33
N THR A 105 15.29 3.28 12.68
CA THR A 105 16.52 3.27 11.88
C THR A 105 17.75 3.34 12.75
N TRP A 106 18.86 2.82 12.23
CA TRP A 106 20.17 3.02 12.85
C TRP A 106 20.68 4.44 12.61
N THR A 107 21.20 5.07 13.63
CA THR A 107 21.95 6.31 13.51
C THR A 107 23.42 6.02 13.23
N SER A 108 24.17 6.99 12.68
CA SER A 108 25.60 6.81 12.34
C SER A 108 26.49 6.49 13.53
N ASP A 109 26.08 6.82 14.75
CA ASP A 109 26.75 6.48 16.01
C ASP A 109 26.29 5.16 16.64
N GLY A 110 25.50 4.35 15.91
CA GLY A 110 25.12 2.99 16.30
C GLY A 110 23.99 2.92 17.33
N LYS A 111 23.22 4.00 17.50
CA LYS A 111 21.99 4.00 18.29
C LYS A 111 20.78 3.72 17.38
N ILE A 112 19.62 3.53 17.97
CA ILE A 112 18.34 3.30 17.31
C ILE A 112 17.48 4.53 17.52
N ALA A 113 17.04 5.15 16.42
CA ALA A 113 16.08 6.24 16.42
C ALA A 113 14.75 5.74 15.86
N PHE A 114 13.63 6.18 16.43
CA PHE A 114 12.29 5.75 16.05
C PHE A 114 11.21 6.77 16.45
N MET A 115 10.05 6.68 15.85
CA MET A 115 8.90 7.50 16.20
C MET A 115 8.00 6.80 17.22
N SER A 116 7.46 7.57 18.18
CA SER A 116 6.48 7.10 19.15
C SER A 116 5.54 8.22 19.59
N SER A 117 4.28 7.87 19.84
CA SER A 117 3.26 8.79 20.40
C SER A 117 3.26 8.87 21.93
N LYS A 118 4.25 8.30 22.60
CA LYS A 118 4.35 8.18 24.07
C LYS A 118 4.24 9.51 24.83
N SER A 119 4.65 10.63 24.22
CA SER A 119 4.58 11.98 24.81
C SER A 119 3.29 12.75 24.48
N GLY A 120 2.28 12.10 23.88
CA GLY A 120 0.98 12.71 23.53
C GLY A 120 0.82 13.04 22.05
N SER A 121 1.91 13.32 21.34
CA SER A 121 1.97 13.39 19.87
C SER A 121 3.12 12.54 19.36
N VAL A 122 3.15 12.25 18.07
CA VAL A 122 4.25 11.49 17.45
C VAL A 122 5.51 12.34 17.47
N GLN A 123 6.55 11.84 18.14
CA GLN A 123 7.84 12.50 18.30
C GLN A 123 8.99 11.51 18.03
N LEU A 124 10.19 12.04 17.80
CA LEU A 124 11.41 11.24 17.63
C LEU A 124 11.99 10.86 18.99
N TRP A 125 12.33 9.60 19.12
CA TRP A 125 12.99 9.00 20.27
C TRP A 125 14.28 8.28 19.84
N GLU A 126 15.20 8.13 20.77
CA GLU A 126 16.46 7.41 20.58
C GLU A 126 16.73 6.46 21.75
N MET A 127 17.30 5.30 21.47
CA MET A 127 17.79 4.37 22.49
C MET A 127 19.12 3.73 22.05
N ASN A 128 19.85 3.15 22.99
CA ASN A 128 21.01 2.33 22.67
C ASN A 128 20.60 1.03 21.96
N ALA A 129 21.55 0.40 21.26
CA ALA A 129 21.30 -0.86 20.55
C ALA A 129 20.84 -2.03 21.44
N ASP A 130 21.05 -1.94 22.75
CA ASP A 130 20.58 -2.93 23.72
C ASP A 130 19.16 -2.63 24.29
N GLY A 131 18.55 -1.51 23.89
CA GLY A 131 17.24 -1.01 24.34
C GLY A 131 17.31 -0.08 25.54
N SER A 132 18.50 0.17 26.13
CA SER A 132 18.69 1.08 27.24
C SER A 132 18.78 2.54 26.80
N GLY A 133 18.71 3.48 27.74
CA GLY A 133 18.99 4.89 27.49
C GLY A 133 17.94 5.61 26.66
N LEU A 134 16.68 5.19 26.72
CA LEU A 134 15.56 5.80 25.99
C LEU A 134 15.46 7.30 26.26
N THR A 135 15.50 8.11 25.21
CA THR A 135 15.49 9.58 25.28
C THR A 135 14.63 10.16 24.18
N GLN A 136 13.78 11.12 24.51
CA GLN A 136 13.03 11.91 23.53
C GLN A 136 13.94 12.96 22.89
N LEU A 137 13.95 13.06 21.57
CA LEU A 137 14.80 13.98 20.81
C LEU A 137 14.05 15.19 20.27
N THR A 138 12.75 15.06 20.03
CA THR A 138 11.92 16.17 19.53
C THR A 138 10.73 16.46 20.42
N ASN A 139 10.30 17.73 20.44
CA ASN A 139 9.02 18.15 21.00
C ASN A 139 8.45 19.25 20.07
N VAL A 140 8.15 18.84 18.85
CA VAL A 140 7.59 19.71 17.81
C VAL A 140 6.08 19.82 18.03
N GLU A 141 5.55 21.03 18.00
CA GLU A 141 4.11 21.28 18.12
C GLU A 141 3.36 20.59 16.94
N GLY A 142 2.33 19.84 17.27
CA GLY A 142 1.57 19.01 16.32
C GLY A 142 2.20 17.65 16.04
N GLY A 143 3.45 17.43 16.44
CA GLY A 143 4.18 16.19 16.16
C GLY A 143 4.97 16.25 14.85
N ILE A 144 5.53 15.08 14.47
CA ILE A 144 6.27 14.90 13.21
C ILE A 144 5.73 13.70 12.44
N GLY A 145 5.78 13.77 11.09
CA GLY A 145 5.33 12.69 10.20
C GLY A 145 6.45 11.72 9.77
N GLY A 146 7.71 12.07 10.03
CA GLY A 146 8.88 11.28 9.65
C GLY A 146 10.17 12.02 9.98
N PHE A 147 11.32 11.34 9.86
CA PHE A 147 12.63 11.93 10.14
C PHE A 147 13.77 11.28 9.37
N ILE A 148 14.84 12.04 9.13
CA ILE A 148 16.10 11.53 8.56
C ILE A 148 17.25 12.36 9.16
N PHE A 149 18.24 11.73 9.78
CA PHE A 149 19.47 12.42 10.18
C PHE A 149 20.40 12.68 9.00
N SER A 150 21.13 13.81 9.05
CA SER A 150 22.26 14.03 8.13
C SER A 150 23.32 12.93 8.32
N PRO A 151 24.17 12.64 7.32
CA PRO A 151 25.19 11.59 7.41
C PRO A 151 26.12 11.69 8.63
N ASP A 152 26.44 12.92 9.04
CA ASP A 152 27.27 13.23 10.21
C ASP A 152 26.48 13.40 11.51
N LYS A 153 25.12 13.21 11.46
CA LYS A 153 24.20 13.40 12.58
C LYS A 153 24.22 14.83 13.19
N SER A 154 24.73 15.81 12.46
CA SER A 154 24.73 17.22 12.92
C SER A 154 23.40 17.93 12.67
N LYS A 155 22.54 17.38 11.81
CA LYS A 155 21.24 17.93 11.46
C LYS A 155 20.16 16.83 11.46
N LEU A 156 18.93 17.28 11.71
CA LEU A 156 17.72 16.48 11.63
C LEU A 156 16.78 17.09 10.57
N LEU A 157 16.41 16.30 9.57
CA LEU A 157 15.26 16.56 8.72
C LEU A 157 14.06 15.87 9.36
N PHE A 158 12.94 16.57 9.45
CA PHE A 158 11.66 16.01 9.89
C PHE A 158 10.49 16.54 9.06
N LEU A 159 9.45 15.75 8.97
CA LEU A 159 8.22 16.10 8.25
C LEU A 159 7.22 16.73 9.20
N LYS A 160 6.62 17.85 8.78
CA LYS A 160 5.58 18.54 9.54
C LYS A 160 4.51 19.07 8.61
N ASP A 161 3.25 18.98 9.04
CA ASP A 161 2.13 19.56 8.33
C ASP A 161 2.07 21.06 8.55
N VAL A 162 1.84 21.80 7.46
CA VAL A 162 1.66 23.25 7.43
C VAL A 162 0.30 23.61 6.83
N LYS A 163 -0.38 24.55 7.45
CA LYS A 163 -1.63 25.10 6.92
C LYS A 163 -1.29 26.29 6.05
N LEU A 164 -1.59 26.20 4.76
CA LEU A 164 -1.27 27.23 3.78
C LEU A 164 -2.50 28.02 3.30
N GLU A 165 -3.70 27.46 3.51
CA GLU A 165 -4.95 28.06 3.06
C GLU A 165 -5.87 28.37 4.24
N GLN A 166 -6.70 29.39 4.07
CA GLN A 166 -7.69 29.78 5.07
C GLN A 166 -8.89 28.83 5.03
N ASP A 167 -9.32 28.35 6.18
CA ASP A 167 -10.56 27.60 6.32
C ASP A 167 -11.74 28.51 6.79
N VAL A 168 -12.90 27.90 6.99
CA VAL A 168 -14.10 28.63 7.43
C VAL A 168 -13.94 29.29 8.80
N HIS A 169 -13.08 28.76 9.69
CA HIS A 169 -12.83 29.34 11.00
C HIS A 169 -11.89 30.54 10.94
N ASP A 170 -10.93 30.55 9.98
CA ASP A 170 -10.09 31.72 9.73
C ASP A 170 -10.90 32.88 9.13
N LEU A 171 -11.87 32.55 8.26
CA LEU A 171 -12.74 33.54 7.60
C LEU A 171 -13.86 34.02 8.52
N HIS A 172 -14.35 33.16 9.41
CA HIS A 172 -15.49 33.40 10.30
C HIS A 172 -15.14 32.97 11.75
N PRO A 173 -14.22 33.63 12.43
CA PRO A 173 -13.77 33.26 13.77
C PRO A 173 -14.85 33.37 14.87
N ASP A 174 -15.93 34.08 14.55
CA ASP A 174 -17.13 34.20 15.40
C ASP A 174 -18.04 32.96 15.36
N LEU A 175 -17.78 32.00 14.44
CA LEU A 175 -18.55 30.76 14.26
C LEU A 175 -17.75 29.49 14.59
N PRO A 176 -17.22 29.32 15.82
CA PRO A 176 -16.27 28.23 16.16
C PRO A 176 -16.90 26.82 16.12
N LYS A 177 -18.20 26.71 15.97
CA LYS A 177 -18.93 25.42 15.85
C LYS A 177 -19.35 25.11 14.42
N ALA A 178 -19.09 25.98 13.46
CA ALA A 178 -19.32 25.67 12.05
C ALA A 178 -18.35 24.54 11.64
N ASN A 179 -18.86 23.59 10.82
CA ASN A 179 -18.06 22.45 10.35
C ASN A 179 -18.11 22.30 8.83
N ALA A 180 -18.48 23.38 8.14
CA ALA A 180 -18.49 23.43 6.68
C ALA A 180 -17.08 23.57 6.12
N ARG A 181 -16.89 23.13 4.88
CA ARG A 181 -15.72 23.43 4.05
C ARG A 181 -16.13 24.34 2.92
N LEU A 182 -15.40 25.41 2.72
CA LEU A 182 -15.55 26.28 1.55
C LEU A 182 -14.48 25.87 0.52
N ILE A 183 -14.93 25.34 -0.61
CA ILE A 183 -14.07 24.76 -1.63
C ILE A 183 -14.25 25.59 -2.90
N ASP A 184 -13.18 26.23 -3.37
CA ASP A 184 -13.17 27.02 -4.60
C ASP A 184 -12.10 26.54 -5.61
N GLY A 185 -11.40 25.43 -5.31
CA GLY A 185 -10.40 24.79 -6.16
C GLY A 185 -10.54 23.25 -6.19
N GLN A 186 -9.74 22.62 -7.04
CA GLN A 186 -9.56 21.17 -7.08
C GLN A 186 -8.51 20.75 -6.05
N VAL A 187 -8.33 19.41 -5.88
CA VAL A 187 -7.38 18.82 -4.92
C VAL A 187 -7.79 19.01 -3.46
N TYR A 188 -9.09 19.18 -3.20
CA TYR A 188 -9.63 19.34 -1.86
C TYR A 188 -9.72 18.01 -1.07
N ARG A 189 -9.55 16.88 -1.75
CA ARG A 189 -9.50 15.53 -1.15
C ARG A 189 -8.58 14.64 -1.97
N HIS A 190 -7.97 13.63 -1.34
CA HIS A 190 -7.11 12.67 -1.99
C HIS A 190 -7.21 11.31 -1.29
N TRP A 191 -7.58 10.26 -2.01
CA TRP A 191 -7.79 8.89 -1.57
C TRP A 191 -8.73 8.71 -0.37
N ASN A 192 -8.37 9.10 0.82
CA ASN A 192 -9.10 8.92 2.08
C ASN A 192 -9.13 10.19 2.95
N ASP A 193 -8.42 11.23 2.55
CA ASP A 193 -8.25 12.45 3.34
C ASP A 193 -8.80 13.69 2.65
N TRP A 194 -9.29 14.62 3.46
CA TRP A 194 -9.49 15.99 3.05
C TRP A 194 -8.15 16.71 3.10
N VAL A 195 -7.80 17.43 2.04
CA VAL A 195 -6.55 18.18 1.95
C VAL A 195 -6.73 19.53 2.66
N GLU A 196 -6.37 19.57 3.94
CA GLU A 196 -6.47 20.76 4.80
C GLU A 196 -5.08 21.30 5.17
N VAL A 197 -4.05 20.47 5.01
CA VAL A 197 -2.65 20.79 5.28
C VAL A 197 -1.75 20.17 4.21
N TYR A 198 -0.52 20.69 4.13
CA TYR A 198 0.53 20.17 3.23
C TYR A 198 1.70 19.72 4.08
N THR A 199 2.25 18.56 3.79
CA THR A 199 3.43 18.06 4.51
C THR A 199 4.69 18.68 3.91
N HIS A 200 5.48 19.38 4.73
CA HIS A 200 6.76 19.98 4.35
C HIS A 200 7.93 19.35 5.10
N PRO A 201 9.11 19.24 4.48
CA PRO A 201 10.35 18.89 5.16
C PRO A 201 10.95 20.11 5.88
N PHE A 202 11.27 19.90 7.16
CA PHE A 202 11.92 20.87 8.01
C PHE A 202 13.33 20.41 8.36
N VAL A 203 14.29 21.32 8.43
CA VAL A 203 15.67 21.04 8.83
C VAL A 203 16.02 21.81 10.09
N ALA A 204 16.53 21.11 11.10
CA ALA A 204 17.03 21.66 12.35
C ALA A 204 18.49 21.21 12.60
N ASP A 205 19.25 22.03 13.34
CA ASP A 205 20.52 21.58 13.91
C ASP A 205 20.22 20.56 15.01
N TYR A 206 20.98 19.45 15.00
CA TYR A 206 20.91 18.44 16.03
C TYR A 206 22.14 18.48 16.92
N ILE A 207 21.91 18.75 18.20
CA ILE A 207 22.96 18.77 19.24
C ILE A 207 22.59 17.72 20.29
N PRO A 208 23.42 16.69 20.52
CA PRO A 208 23.13 15.68 21.53
C PRO A 208 22.80 16.29 22.89
N GLY A 209 21.71 15.81 23.50
CA GLY A 209 21.19 16.30 24.79
C GLY A 209 20.34 17.59 24.69
N GLN A 210 20.17 18.17 23.51
CA GLN A 210 19.21 19.26 23.28
C GLN A 210 18.00 18.77 22.50
N MET A 211 16.81 19.14 22.95
CA MET A 211 15.57 18.76 22.32
C MET A 211 15.26 19.68 21.14
N VAL A 212 14.96 19.10 19.98
CA VAL A 212 14.52 19.86 18.79
C VAL A 212 13.04 20.18 18.93
N THR A 213 12.69 21.47 18.90
CA THR A 213 11.30 21.96 19.02
C THR A 213 10.80 22.66 17.77
N THR A 214 11.70 23.04 16.87
CA THR A 214 11.40 23.74 15.61
C THR A 214 12.49 23.48 14.59
N GLY A 215 12.25 23.82 13.34
CA GLY A 215 13.21 23.75 12.23
C GLY A 215 12.91 24.79 11.16
N LYS A 216 13.77 24.88 10.18
CA LYS A 216 13.57 25.69 8.98
C LYS A 216 12.77 24.88 7.98
N ASP A 217 11.62 25.39 7.56
CA ASP A 217 10.87 24.87 6.42
C ASP A 217 11.68 25.11 5.13
N ILE A 218 12.06 24.05 4.42
CA ILE A 218 12.83 24.16 3.17
C ILE A 218 11.95 24.39 1.95
N MET A 219 10.62 24.33 2.13
CA MET A 219 9.60 24.63 1.12
C MET A 219 8.74 25.84 1.52
N GLU A 220 9.22 26.70 2.41
CA GLU A 220 8.48 27.84 2.94
C GLU A 220 7.83 28.68 1.81
N GLY A 221 6.50 28.85 1.91
CA GLY A 221 5.69 29.58 0.93
C GLY A 221 5.29 28.79 -0.32
N GLU A 222 5.73 27.54 -0.46
CA GLU A 222 5.30 26.67 -1.56
C GLU A 222 3.97 26.00 -1.20
N LYS A 223 3.06 25.88 -2.18
CA LYS A 223 1.71 25.26 -2.03
C LYS A 223 1.68 23.82 -2.52
N TRP A 224 2.72 23.09 -2.31
CA TRP A 224 2.84 21.67 -2.62
C TRP A 224 3.44 20.94 -1.46
N GLU A 225 3.49 19.64 -1.57
CA GLU A 225 3.93 18.76 -0.49
C GLU A 225 5.14 17.93 -0.89
N SER A 226 5.92 17.58 0.10
CA SER A 226 6.93 16.53 0.05
C SER A 226 7.00 15.86 1.44
N PRO A 227 6.76 14.55 1.54
CA PRO A 227 6.48 13.58 0.48
C PRO A 227 5.16 13.83 -0.25
N VAL A 228 5.03 13.27 -1.46
CA VAL A 228 3.83 13.41 -2.30
C VAL A 228 2.77 12.39 -1.88
N ARG A 229 1.55 12.86 -1.58
CA ARG A 229 0.42 11.95 -1.29
C ARG A 229 0.06 11.09 -2.49
N PRO A 230 -0.64 9.95 -2.23
CA PRO A 230 -1.08 9.46 -0.91
C PRO A 230 -0.05 8.57 -0.23
N TRP A 231 0.99 8.11 -0.93
CA TRP A 231 1.86 7.01 -0.50
C TRP A 231 3.27 7.44 -0.11
N GLY A 232 3.62 8.68 -0.35
CA GLY A 232 4.95 9.18 -0.08
C GLY A 232 5.30 9.19 1.42
N GLY A 233 6.52 8.76 1.72
CA GLY A 233 7.14 8.79 3.02
C GLY A 233 8.57 9.33 2.95
N THR A 234 9.35 9.06 3.96
CA THR A 234 10.75 9.54 4.05
C THR A 234 11.66 8.97 2.95
N GLU A 235 11.27 7.90 2.25
CA GLU A 235 11.98 7.37 1.09
C GLU A 235 12.02 8.35 -0.10
N GLN A 236 11.14 9.34 -0.11
CA GLN A 236 11.13 10.40 -1.13
C GLN A 236 12.06 11.58 -0.80
N LEU A 237 12.81 11.49 0.28
CA LEU A 237 13.77 12.51 0.72
C LEU A 237 15.11 11.86 1.05
N ILE A 238 16.21 12.49 0.66
CA ILE A 238 17.55 12.01 0.97
C ILE A 238 18.53 13.16 1.17
N TRP A 239 19.44 13.04 2.14
CA TRP A 239 20.54 13.96 2.30
C TRP A 239 21.61 13.74 1.22
N THR A 240 22.22 14.81 0.74
CA THR A 240 23.52 14.69 0.04
C THR A 240 24.56 14.10 0.98
N LYS A 241 25.54 13.39 0.43
CA LYS A 241 26.59 12.69 1.23
C LYS A 241 27.38 13.62 2.14
N ASP A 242 27.55 14.88 1.74
CA ASP A 242 28.24 15.90 2.51
C ASP A 242 27.36 16.64 3.54
N GLY A 243 26.08 16.25 3.64
CA GLY A 243 25.11 16.85 4.56
C GLY A 243 24.73 18.29 4.27
N LYS A 244 25.09 18.84 3.09
CA LYS A 244 24.84 20.25 2.73
C LYS A 244 23.60 20.47 1.89
N GLY A 245 22.93 19.40 1.45
CA GLY A 245 21.70 19.50 0.67
C GLY A 245 20.72 18.38 1.00
N VAL A 246 19.48 18.63 0.65
CA VAL A 246 18.39 17.63 0.71
C VAL A 246 17.82 17.49 -0.69
N ILE A 247 17.75 16.26 -1.20
CA ILE A 247 17.03 15.93 -2.43
C ILE A 247 15.65 15.41 -2.03
N TYR A 248 14.61 16.03 -2.55
CA TYR A 248 13.22 15.67 -2.26
C TYR A 248 12.39 15.60 -3.53
N MET A 249 11.36 14.77 -3.52
CA MET A 249 10.38 14.63 -4.58
C MET A 249 9.22 15.60 -4.35
N ALA A 250 8.72 16.25 -5.39
CA ALA A 250 7.50 17.05 -5.33
C ALA A 250 6.80 17.12 -6.69
N ARG A 251 5.47 17.28 -6.66
CA ARG A 251 4.64 17.61 -7.83
C ARG A 251 4.27 19.09 -7.74
N LYS A 252 5.09 19.96 -8.34
CA LYS A 252 4.89 21.40 -8.27
C LYS A 252 3.88 21.91 -9.30
N LYS A 253 2.62 21.51 -9.12
CA LYS A 253 1.46 21.89 -9.95
C LYS A 253 0.27 22.23 -9.06
N GLU A 254 -0.71 22.97 -9.58
CA GLU A 254 -1.90 23.40 -8.85
C GLU A 254 -3.20 23.04 -9.59
N GLY A 255 -4.29 22.88 -8.85
CA GLY A 255 -5.64 22.71 -9.36
C GLY A 255 -5.78 21.57 -10.38
N VAL A 256 -6.40 21.88 -11.53
CA VAL A 256 -6.61 20.88 -12.61
C VAL A 256 -5.29 20.31 -13.13
N ALA A 257 -4.23 21.10 -13.19
CA ALA A 257 -2.92 20.62 -13.63
C ALA A 257 -2.33 19.57 -12.67
N TYR A 258 -2.56 19.70 -11.35
CA TYR A 258 -2.17 18.70 -10.37
C TYR A 258 -2.97 17.41 -10.54
N MET A 259 -4.31 17.50 -10.63
CA MET A 259 -5.20 16.35 -10.77
C MET A 259 -4.99 15.55 -12.07
N SER A 260 -4.47 16.20 -13.11
CA SER A 260 -4.31 15.61 -14.45
C SER A 260 -2.90 15.13 -14.73
N SER A 261 -1.99 15.22 -13.77
CA SER A 261 -0.56 14.98 -13.97
C SER A 261 0.00 14.02 -12.94
N THR A 262 0.83 13.10 -13.39
CA THR A 262 1.70 12.27 -12.55
C THR A 262 3.13 12.82 -12.47
N ASN A 263 3.42 13.90 -13.20
CA ASN A 263 4.76 14.45 -13.27
C ASN A 263 5.25 14.96 -11.92
N THR A 264 6.15 14.21 -11.31
CA THR A 264 6.95 14.61 -10.17
C THR A 264 8.38 14.81 -10.59
N ASP A 265 9.04 15.76 -9.94
CA ASP A 265 10.46 16.02 -10.13
C ASP A 265 11.23 15.83 -8.83
N LEU A 266 12.55 15.59 -8.97
CA LEU A 266 13.51 15.54 -7.87
C LEU A 266 14.18 16.92 -7.74
N TYR A 267 14.06 17.52 -6.56
CA TYR A 267 14.59 18.86 -6.27
C TYR A 267 15.72 18.79 -5.26
N LEU A 268 16.84 19.44 -5.55
CA LEU A 268 17.94 19.63 -4.61
C LEU A 268 17.80 21.00 -3.93
N TYR A 269 17.59 20.98 -2.62
CA TYR A 269 17.69 22.18 -1.76
C TYR A 269 19.10 22.29 -1.17
N ASP A 270 19.82 23.36 -1.48
CA ASP A 270 21.15 23.67 -0.91
C ASP A 270 20.98 24.48 0.39
N LEU A 271 21.44 23.93 1.49
CA LEU A 271 21.28 24.52 2.82
C LEU A 271 22.05 25.83 3.02
N ASN A 272 23.17 26.02 2.31
CA ASN A 272 24.01 27.20 2.46
C ASN A 272 23.43 28.39 1.73
N SER A 273 22.96 28.20 0.52
CA SER A 273 22.38 29.25 -0.32
C SER A 273 20.88 29.42 -0.17
N GLY A 274 20.17 28.40 0.32
CA GLY A 274 18.71 28.35 0.34
C GLY A 274 18.09 28.17 -1.05
N LYS A 275 18.88 27.78 -2.05
CA LYS A 275 18.41 27.63 -3.43
C LYS A 275 17.93 26.20 -3.69
N THR A 276 16.76 26.10 -4.35
CA THR A 276 16.24 24.85 -4.91
C THR A 276 16.58 24.73 -6.39
N THR A 277 17.00 23.55 -6.82
CA THR A 277 17.30 23.22 -8.23
C THR A 277 16.55 21.97 -8.63
N ASN A 278 15.81 22.01 -9.75
CA ASN A 278 15.18 20.82 -10.32
C ASN A 278 16.23 19.94 -10.99
N LEU A 279 16.38 18.71 -10.54
CA LEU A 279 17.36 17.74 -11.06
C LEU A 279 16.83 16.95 -12.26
N THR A 280 15.52 16.80 -12.37
CA THR A 280 14.87 15.99 -13.42
C THR A 280 14.07 16.85 -14.41
N GLU A 281 14.35 18.17 -14.46
CA GLU A 281 13.67 19.09 -15.38
C GLU A 281 13.58 18.53 -16.80
N GLY A 282 12.34 18.54 -17.36
CA GLY A 282 12.03 18.03 -18.70
C GLY A 282 11.71 16.55 -18.76
N MET A 283 11.80 15.81 -17.68
CA MET A 283 11.24 14.46 -17.58
C MET A 283 9.75 14.59 -17.18
N MET A 284 8.86 13.77 -17.78
CA MET A 284 7.42 14.09 -17.78
C MET A 284 6.55 13.14 -16.95
N GLY A 285 7.07 12.02 -16.52
CA GLY A 285 6.32 11.05 -15.70
C GLY A 285 6.67 11.17 -14.21
N TYR A 286 6.43 10.10 -13.48
CA TYR A 286 6.95 9.99 -12.11
C TYR A 286 8.48 9.90 -12.14
N ASP A 287 9.15 10.78 -11.40
CA ASP A 287 10.54 10.63 -10.98
C ASP A 287 10.55 10.50 -9.45
N GLN A 288 10.98 9.36 -8.92
CA GLN A 288 10.78 9.00 -7.52
C GLN A 288 11.83 8.02 -6.99
N ASN A 289 11.81 7.78 -5.67
CA ASN A 289 12.58 6.74 -4.98
C ASN A 289 14.09 6.84 -5.25
N GLN A 290 14.62 8.07 -5.16
CA GLN A 290 16.02 8.35 -5.39
C GLN A 290 16.93 7.80 -4.30
N VAL A 291 18.04 7.20 -4.70
CA VAL A 291 19.09 6.68 -3.82
C VAL A 291 20.47 7.16 -4.27
N ILE A 292 21.33 7.54 -3.32
CA ILE A 292 22.68 8.04 -3.60
C ILE A 292 23.71 6.92 -3.42
N SER A 293 24.70 6.87 -4.33
CA SER A 293 25.81 5.92 -4.28
C SER A 293 26.65 6.10 -3.00
N PRO A 294 27.37 5.07 -2.53
CA PRO A 294 28.16 5.15 -1.30
C PRO A 294 29.20 6.28 -1.28
N ASN A 295 29.78 6.64 -2.43
CA ASN A 295 30.72 7.78 -2.53
C ASN A 295 30.03 9.15 -2.66
N GLY A 296 28.70 9.19 -2.88
CA GLY A 296 27.92 10.43 -3.02
C GLY A 296 28.00 11.11 -4.39
N GLU A 297 28.59 10.48 -5.40
CA GLU A 297 28.76 11.08 -6.73
C GLU A 297 27.62 10.79 -7.69
N LEU A 298 26.90 9.66 -7.49
CA LEU A 298 25.81 9.21 -8.35
C LEU A 298 24.49 9.16 -7.57
N MET A 299 23.40 9.42 -8.28
CA MET A 299 22.04 9.22 -7.82
C MET A 299 21.33 8.31 -8.81
N ALA A 300 20.71 7.23 -8.33
CA ALA A 300 19.79 6.40 -9.09
C ALA A 300 18.34 6.72 -8.68
N TRP A 301 17.41 6.61 -9.61
CA TRP A 301 15.98 6.79 -9.32
C TRP A 301 15.10 6.01 -10.30
N GLU A 302 13.84 5.84 -9.92
CA GLU A 302 12.78 5.26 -10.73
C GLU A 302 12.10 6.37 -11.55
N SER A 303 11.88 6.12 -12.85
CA SER A 303 11.30 7.12 -13.76
C SER A 303 10.28 6.50 -14.72
N MET A 304 9.11 7.11 -14.83
CA MET A 304 8.14 6.84 -15.89
C MET A 304 8.28 7.88 -17.00
N GLU A 305 7.77 7.61 -18.19
CA GLU A 305 8.02 8.46 -19.35
C GLU A 305 6.97 9.53 -19.59
N ARG A 306 5.69 9.14 -19.48
CA ARG A 306 4.57 9.98 -19.91
C ARG A 306 3.82 10.56 -18.72
N ASP A 307 3.51 11.85 -18.81
CA ASP A 307 2.68 12.52 -17.79
C ASP A 307 1.27 11.92 -17.77
N GLY A 308 0.82 11.49 -16.60
CA GLY A 308 -0.51 10.94 -16.36
C GLY A 308 -0.72 9.47 -16.75
N TYR A 309 0.29 8.79 -17.30
CA TYR A 309 0.13 7.45 -17.85
C TYR A 309 0.66 6.37 -16.91
N GLU A 310 -0.20 5.78 -16.11
CA GLU A 310 0.16 4.77 -15.10
C GLU A 310 0.53 3.39 -15.68
N ALA A 311 0.23 3.13 -16.95
CA ALA A 311 0.67 1.92 -17.63
C ALA A 311 2.09 2.01 -18.21
N ASP A 312 2.80 3.13 -18.01
CA ASP A 312 4.20 3.24 -18.42
C ASP A 312 5.10 2.31 -17.61
N LYS A 313 6.17 1.87 -18.24
CA LYS A 313 7.25 1.12 -17.62
C LYS A 313 8.02 2.02 -16.63
N ILE A 314 8.25 1.50 -15.43
CA ILE A 314 9.16 2.14 -14.47
C ILE A 314 10.59 1.81 -14.86
N ARG A 315 11.37 2.84 -15.23
CA ARG A 315 12.74 2.76 -15.73
C ARG A 315 13.74 3.11 -14.63
N LEU A 316 14.97 2.63 -14.73
CA LEU A 316 16.09 2.99 -13.87
C LEU A 316 17.01 3.98 -14.57
N PHE A 317 17.15 5.16 -13.98
CA PHE A 317 18.09 6.18 -14.37
C PHE A 317 19.20 6.33 -13.35
N VAL A 318 20.39 6.75 -13.80
CA VAL A 318 21.48 7.17 -12.95
C VAL A 318 22.00 8.53 -13.42
N MET A 319 22.16 9.46 -12.47
CA MET A 319 22.71 10.80 -12.70
C MET A 319 24.06 10.94 -12.00
N ASN A 320 25.00 11.58 -12.66
CA ASN A 320 26.17 12.14 -12.01
C ASN A 320 25.80 13.49 -11.38
N LEU A 321 25.81 13.57 -10.05
CA LEU A 321 25.37 14.76 -9.31
C LEU A 321 26.23 16.01 -9.55
N LYS A 322 27.49 15.82 -9.97
CA LYS A 322 28.40 16.93 -10.25
C LYS A 322 28.21 17.51 -11.66
N THR A 323 27.98 16.65 -12.66
CA THR A 323 27.86 17.08 -14.06
C THR A 323 26.42 17.26 -14.51
N GLY A 324 25.45 16.64 -13.83
CA GLY A 324 24.05 16.59 -14.22
C GLY A 324 23.75 15.60 -15.37
N GLU A 325 24.76 14.84 -15.81
CA GLU A 325 24.60 13.85 -16.87
C GLU A 325 23.71 12.70 -16.38
N LYS A 326 22.66 12.39 -17.15
CA LYS A 326 21.66 11.34 -16.87
C LYS A 326 21.80 10.20 -17.88
N LYS A 327 21.69 8.96 -17.43
CA LYS A 327 21.69 7.77 -18.28
C LYS A 327 20.62 6.79 -17.85
N GLU A 328 19.81 6.32 -18.81
CA GLU A 328 18.88 5.21 -18.64
C GLU A 328 19.63 3.88 -18.79
N TYR A 329 19.40 2.95 -17.85
CA TYR A 329 20.02 1.62 -17.86
C TYR A 329 19.05 0.50 -18.22
N THR A 330 17.76 0.77 -18.26
CA THR A 330 16.69 -0.24 -18.48
C THR A 330 15.95 -0.07 -19.80
N LYS A 331 16.56 0.61 -20.78
CA LYS A 331 15.93 0.87 -22.08
C LYS A 331 15.44 -0.42 -22.76
N ASP A 332 16.30 -1.45 -22.77
CA ASP A 332 16.03 -2.75 -23.40
C ASP A 332 15.52 -3.81 -22.39
N PHE A 333 15.18 -3.40 -21.18
CA PHE A 333 14.64 -4.25 -20.13
C PHE A 333 13.11 -4.03 -20.05
N ASP A 334 12.34 -4.98 -20.57
CA ASP A 334 10.88 -4.86 -20.72
C ASP A 334 10.11 -5.28 -19.46
N GLN A 335 10.56 -4.78 -18.30
CA GLN A 335 9.95 -4.98 -16.98
C GLN A 335 10.10 -3.71 -16.16
N ASN A 336 9.26 -3.58 -15.11
CA ASN A 336 9.40 -2.51 -14.14
C ASN A 336 10.60 -2.72 -13.23
N VAL A 337 11.14 -1.64 -12.68
CA VAL A 337 12.14 -1.67 -11.62
C VAL A 337 11.57 -1.03 -10.34
N GLY A 338 12.02 -1.50 -9.18
CA GLY A 338 11.65 -0.92 -7.89
C GLY A 338 12.62 -1.32 -6.79
N GLY A 339 12.59 -0.61 -5.66
CA GLY A 339 13.38 -0.96 -4.48
C GLY A 339 14.89 -0.91 -4.72
N LEU A 340 15.38 0.15 -5.33
CA LEU A 340 16.78 0.34 -5.70
C LEU A 340 17.71 0.35 -4.47
N SER A 341 18.79 -0.40 -4.50
CA SER A 341 19.77 -0.46 -3.41
C SER A 341 21.20 -0.58 -3.93
N TRP A 342 22.06 0.38 -3.58
CA TRP A 342 23.46 0.38 -3.95
C TRP A 342 24.27 -0.62 -3.11
N ALA A 343 25.01 -1.51 -3.76
CA ALA A 343 26.01 -2.35 -3.09
C ALA A 343 27.37 -1.66 -3.02
N ASP A 344 27.76 -1.02 -4.10
CA ASP A 344 28.98 -0.22 -4.26
C ASP A 344 28.72 0.88 -5.32
N ASN A 345 29.77 1.61 -5.74
CA ASN A 345 29.62 2.71 -6.72
C ASN A 345 29.36 2.24 -8.15
N ASN A 346 29.30 0.94 -8.41
CA ASN A 346 29.10 0.34 -9.74
C ASN A 346 27.96 -0.68 -9.79
N THR A 347 27.40 -1.06 -8.63
CA THR A 347 26.43 -2.15 -8.52
C THR A 347 25.18 -1.69 -7.81
N ILE A 348 24.01 -1.88 -8.47
CA ILE A 348 22.69 -1.65 -7.91
C ILE A 348 21.93 -2.98 -7.91
N TYR A 349 21.33 -3.35 -6.77
CA TYR A 349 20.30 -4.36 -6.71
C TYR A 349 18.94 -3.70 -6.77
N PHE A 350 17.98 -4.39 -7.39
CA PHE A 350 16.59 -3.92 -7.51
C PHE A 350 15.64 -5.11 -7.59
N ILE A 351 14.36 -4.86 -7.40
CA ILE A 351 13.29 -5.83 -7.55
C ILE A 351 12.55 -5.55 -8.86
N SER A 352 12.16 -6.63 -9.54
CA SER A 352 11.37 -6.52 -10.76
C SER A 352 10.33 -7.62 -10.84
N ASP A 353 9.13 -7.24 -11.27
CA ASP A 353 8.02 -8.15 -11.53
C ASP A 353 8.26 -8.93 -12.83
N TYR A 354 8.20 -10.26 -12.74
CA TYR A 354 8.35 -11.16 -13.88
C TYR A 354 7.42 -12.35 -13.78
N HIS A 355 6.45 -12.44 -14.69
CA HIS A 355 5.48 -13.52 -14.72
C HIS A 355 4.78 -13.75 -13.37
N ALA A 356 4.35 -12.63 -12.75
CA ALA A 356 3.62 -12.61 -11.48
C ALA A 356 4.40 -13.15 -10.28
N THR A 357 5.72 -12.96 -10.29
CA THR A 357 6.64 -13.09 -9.16
C THR A 357 7.54 -11.87 -9.12
N ASP A 358 8.01 -11.48 -7.94
CA ASP A 358 8.93 -10.35 -7.78
C ASP A 358 10.30 -10.91 -7.39
N GLU A 359 11.29 -10.69 -8.27
CA GLU A 359 12.61 -11.28 -8.15
C GLU A 359 13.69 -10.21 -7.98
N ILE A 360 14.82 -10.60 -7.39
CA ILE A 360 16.00 -9.73 -7.23
C ILE A 360 16.82 -9.75 -8.51
N TYR A 361 17.18 -8.55 -8.97
CA TYR A 361 18.06 -8.31 -10.11
C TYR A 361 19.29 -7.50 -9.68
N LYS A 362 20.34 -7.62 -10.47
CA LYS A 362 21.61 -6.90 -10.30
C LYS A 362 21.93 -6.13 -11.57
N LEU A 363 22.13 -4.82 -11.44
CA LEU A 363 22.67 -3.96 -12.50
C LEU A 363 24.14 -3.66 -12.21
N THR A 364 25.03 -3.85 -13.21
CA THR A 364 26.41 -3.40 -13.19
C THR A 364 26.56 -2.20 -14.13
N LEU A 365 26.93 -1.03 -13.60
CA LEU A 365 26.90 0.24 -14.35
C LEU A 365 27.93 0.29 -15.49
N ASN A 366 29.14 -0.27 -15.27
CA ASN A 366 30.25 -0.16 -16.23
C ASN A 366 29.93 -0.76 -17.59
N ASP A 367 29.19 -1.85 -17.66
CA ASP A 367 28.81 -2.55 -18.87
C ASP A 367 27.30 -2.50 -19.15
N GLY A 368 26.51 -1.99 -18.20
CA GLY A 368 25.04 -1.91 -18.29
C GLY A 368 24.33 -3.27 -18.18
N LYS A 369 25.04 -4.31 -17.71
CA LYS A 369 24.51 -5.67 -17.63
C LYS A 369 23.49 -5.79 -16.50
N ILE A 370 22.34 -6.37 -16.80
CA ILE A 370 21.30 -6.74 -15.84
C ILE A 370 21.25 -8.27 -15.75
N ASP A 371 21.44 -8.79 -14.54
CA ASP A 371 21.36 -10.22 -14.23
C ASP A 371 20.17 -10.49 -13.29
N LYS A 372 19.30 -11.45 -13.62
CA LYS A 372 18.28 -11.99 -12.70
C LYS A 372 18.99 -12.91 -11.72
N LEU A 373 18.86 -12.66 -10.40
CA LEU A 373 19.56 -13.43 -9.36
C LEU A 373 18.71 -14.52 -8.75
N THR A 374 17.42 -14.29 -8.59
CA THR A 374 16.52 -15.23 -7.90
C THR A 374 15.42 -15.69 -8.83
N GLU A 375 14.84 -16.85 -8.49
CA GLU A 375 13.71 -17.43 -9.22
C GLU A 375 12.90 -18.32 -8.29
N GLY A 376 11.56 -18.19 -8.34
CA GLY A 376 10.68 -19.03 -7.52
C GLY A 376 9.22 -18.60 -7.58
N VAL A 377 8.41 -19.22 -6.72
CA VAL A 377 6.98 -18.88 -6.55
C VAL A 377 6.84 -18.05 -5.27
N HIS A 378 7.29 -16.81 -5.34
CA HIS A 378 7.32 -15.86 -4.22
C HIS A 378 7.48 -14.42 -4.72
N ASN A 379 7.39 -13.47 -3.80
CA ASN A 379 7.78 -12.08 -4.04
C ASN A 379 8.85 -11.66 -3.04
N TYR A 380 9.96 -11.13 -3.53
CA TYR A 380 10.82 -10.29 -2.70
C TYR A 380 10.21 -8.89 -2.62
N THR A 381 10.18 -8.30 -1.42
CA THR A 381 9.59 -6.98 -1.18
C THR A 381 10.61 -5.93 -0.78
N SER A 382 11.83 -6.34 -0.40
CA SER A 382 12.98 -5.46 -0.17
C SER A 382 14.28 -6.20 -0.41
N VAL A 383 15.36 -5.46 -0.71
CA VAL A 383 16.73 -5.99 -0.83
C VAL A 383 17.73 -4.99 -0.29
N ILE A 384 18.61 -5.43 0.61
CA ILE A 384 19.63 -4.62 1.26
C ILE A 384 20.97 -5.36 1.15
N PRO A 385 21.97 -4.83 0.45
CA PRO A 385 23.31 -5.41 0.42
C PRO A 385 24.00 -5.31 1.77
N VAL A 386 24.61 -6.43 2.22
CA VAL A 386 25.33 -6.54 3.50
C VAL A 386 26.58 -7.38 3.28
N ASN A 387 27.75 -6.77 3.34
CA ASN A 387 29.02 -7.48 3.08
C ASN A 387 29.00 -8.28 1.76
N ASP A 388 29.03 -9.63 1.85
CA ASP A 388 29.04 -10.58 0.74
C ASP A 388 27.69 -11.26 0.47
N TYR A 389 26.60 -10.81 1.10
CA TYR A 389 25.24 -11.33 0.92
C TYR A 389 24.21 -10.22 0.87
N LEU A 390 22.96 -10.58 0.63
CA LEU A 390 21.82 -9.66 0.67
C LEU A 390 20.90 -10.05 1.82
N ILE A 391 20.33 -9.06 2.49
CA ILE A 391 19.14 -9.23 3.34
C ILE A 391 17.93 -8.84 2.49
N ALA A 392 16.90 -9.66 2.54
CA ALA A 392 15.68 -9.44 1.79
C ALA A 392 14.45 -9.81 2.64
N THR A 393 13.34 -9.15 2.41
CA THR A 393 12.02 -9.62 2.87
C THR A 393 11.34 -10.37 1.74
N LYS A 394 10.70 -11.48 2.07
CA LYS A 394 10.05 -12.35 1.10
C LYS A 394 8.69 -12.83 1.58
N VAL A 395 7.72 -12.85 0.68
CA VAL A 395 6.34 -13.28 0.92
C VAL A 395 5.88 -14.25 -0.18
N SER A 396 4.81 -15.00 0.08
CA SER A 396 4.10 -15.75 -0.96
C SER A 396 2.59 -15.77 -0.65
N MET A 397 1.78 -16.22 -1.59
CA MET A 397 0.35 -16.46 -1.34
C MET A 397 0.07 -17.39 -0.16
N SER A 398 1.07 -18.20 0.26
CA SER A 398 0.96 -19.19 1.35
C SER A 398 1.73 -18.80 2.61
N LYS A 399 2.43 -17.67 2.61
CA LYS A 399 3.27 -17.28 3.75
C LYS A 399 3.40 -15.75 3.83
N PRO A 400 3.09 -15.12 5.00
CA PRO A 400 3.36 -13.69 5.22
C PRO A 400 4.87 -13.41 5.20
N ALA A 401 5.23 -12.12 5.20
CA ALA A 401 6.61 -11.69 5.09
C ALA A 401 7.49 -12.24 6.22
N GLU A 402 8.66 -12.76 5.82
CA GLU A 402 9.77 -13.11 6.70
C GLU A 402 11.08 -12.58 6.10
N ILE A 403 12.12 -12.50 6.92
CA ILE A 403 13.44 -11.97 6.55
C ILE A 403 14.34 -13.13 6.10
N TYR A 404 15.06 -12.91 5.00
CA TYR A 404 15.94 -13.90 4.38
C TYR A 404 17.34 -13.33 4.15
N LYS A 405 18.34 -14.21 4.23
CA LYS A 405 19.69 -13.98 3.69
C LYS A 405 19.76 -14.61 2.31
N VAL A 406 20.20 -13.84 1.31
CA VAL A 406 20.33 -14.28 -0.09
C VAL A 406 21.78 -14.23 -0.51
N ASP A 407 22.28 -15.29 -1.13
CA ASP A 407 23.60 -15.36 -1.74
C ASP A 407 23.56 -14.68 -3.13
N PRO A 408 24.27 -13.56 -3.35
CA PRO A 408 24.21 -12.82 -4.60
C PRO A 408 24.87 -13.51 -5.79
N THR A 409 25.56 -14.64 -5.58
CA THR A 409 26.19 -15.43 -6.64
C THR A 409 25.28 -16.54 -7.13
N THR A 410 24.56 -17.18 -6.23
CA THR A 410 23.77 -18.39 -6.51
C THR A 410 22.25 -18.12 -6.49
N GLY A 411 21.83 -16.99 -5.95
CA GLY A 411 20.41 -16.65 -5.72
C GLY A 411 19.74 -17.49 -4.62
N LYS A 412 20.48 -18.38 -3.94
CA LYS A 412 19.93 -19.19 -2.85
C LYS A 412 19.65 -18.34 -1.64
N ASP A 413 18.49 -18.56 -1.05
CA ASP A 413 18.09 -17.88 0.18
C ASP A 413 18.05 -18.83 1.39
N THR A 414 18.14 -18.22 2.56
CA THR A 414 17.99 -18.87 3.86
C THR A 414 17.15 -17.98 4.75
N GLU A 415 16.09 -18.54 5.33
CA GLU A 415 15.21 -17.83 6.23
C GLU A 415 15.92 -17.50 7.56
N LEU A 416 15.79 -16.26 8.00
CA LEU A 416 16.39 -15.75 9.24
C LEU A 416 15.35 -15.47 10.33
N SER A 417 14.15 -15.02 9.96
CA SER A 417 13.07 -14.76 10.90
C SER A 417 11.98 -15.83 10.83
N PHE A 418 11.29 -16.03 11.94
CA PHE A 418 10.26 -17.06 12.10
C PHE A 418 9.08 -16.51 12.90
N VAL A 419 8.70 -15.27 12.64
CA VAL A 419 7.68 -14.51 13.39
C VAL A 419 6.35 -15.28 13.43
N ASN A 420 5.98 -15.88 12.32
CA ASN A 420 4.69 -16.53 12.15
C ASN A 420 4.73 -18.07 12.20
N LYS A 421 5.89 -18.65 12.50
CA LYS A 421 6.09 -20.11 12.46
C LYS A 421 5.11 -20.87 13.38
N GLY A 422 4.86 -20.36 14.58
CA GLY A 422 3.98 -21.01 15.55
C GLY A 422 2.53 -21.18 15.05
N ILE A 423 2.04 -20.25 14.24
CA ILE A 423 0.72 -20.33 13.60
C ILE A 423 0.79 -21.20 12.33
N LEU A 424 1.77 -20.92 11.46
CA LEU A 424 1.91 -21.60 10.17
C LEU A 424 2.09 -23.11 10.29
N ASP A 425 2.85 -23.57 11.27
CA ASP A 425 3.07 -25.02 11.53
C ASP A 425 1.79 -25.77 11.89
N GLN A 426 0.73 -25.10 12.31
CA GLN A 426 -0.57 -25.67 12.63
C GLN A 426 -1.58 -25.60 11.49
N LEU A 427 -1.25 -24.93 10.37
CA LEU A 427 -2.16 -24.71 9.26
C LEU A 427 -1.82 -25.63 8.07
N THR A 428 -2.84 -26.13 7.42
CA THR A 428 -2.76 -26.76 6.11
C THR A 428 -3.12 -25.71 5.05
N MET A 429 -2.12 -25.26 4.28
CA MET A 429 -2.35 -24.32 3.17
C MET A 429 -2.79 -25.08 1.90
N GLY A 430 -3.62 -24.44 1.11
CA GLY A 430 -3.99 -24.95 -0.21
C GLY A 430 -2.82 -24.88 -1.20
N LYS A 431 -2.76 -25.83 -2.14
CA LYS A 431 -1.79 -25.79 -3.24
C LYS A 431 -2.03 -24.52 -4.09
N VAL A 432 -0.96 -23.83 -4.44
CA VAL A 432 -0.94 -22.74 -5.43
C VAL A 432 -0.32 -23.30 -6.71
N GLU A 433 -1.00 -23.15 -7.83
CA GLU A 433 -0.58 -23.66 -9.14
C GLU A 433 -0.65 -22.55 -10.18
N SER A 434 0.39 -22.42 -11.01
CA SER A 434 0.38 -21.54 -12.19
C SER A 434 -0.11 -22.30 -13.41
N ARG A 435 -1.02 -21.69 -14.19
CA ARG A 435 -1.48 -22.20 -15.47
C ARG A 435 -1.40 -21.11 -16.52
N TRP A 436 -0.91 -21.49 -17.72
CA TRP A 436 -0.95 -20.64 -18.88
C TRP A 436 -2.19 -20.96 -19.70
N ILE A 437 -3.12 -20.02 -19.73
CA ILE A 437 -4.44 -20.16 -20.36
C ILE A 437 -4.49 -19.36 -21.65
N LYS A 438 -5.04 -19.96 -22.69
CA LYS A 438 -5.18 -19.32 -23.99
C LYS A 438 -6.34 -18.34 -23.99
N THR A 439 -6.08 -17.08 -24.36
CA THR A 439 -7.09 -16.03 -24.49
C THR A 439 -7.84 -16.13 -25.83
N THR A 440 -8.95 -15.40 -25.97
CA THR A 440 -9.78 -15.39 -27.19
C THR A 440 -9.05 -14.90 -28.43
N ASP A 441 -7.97 -14.12 -28.28
CA ASP A 441 -7.11 -13.64 -29.37
C ASP A 441 -5.79 -14.42 -29.47
N ASN A 442 -5.76 -15.65 -28.94
CA ASN A 442 -4.65 -16.63 -29.05
C ASN A 442 -3.36 -16.24 -28.29
N LYS A 443 -3.41 -15.34 -27.33
CA LYS A 443 -2.27 -15.06 -26.43
C LYS A 443 -2.28 -16.00 -25.23
N GLN A 444 -1.17 -16.09 -24.49
CA GLN A 444 -1.05 -16.90 -23.28
C GLN A 444 -1.13 -16.00 -22.05
N MET A 445 -1.99 -16.35 -21.11
CA MET A 445 -2.24 -15.61 -19.90
C MET A 445 -1.95 -16.49 -18.68
N LEU A 446 -1.02 -16.06 -17.82
CA LEU A 446 -0.76 -16.75 -16.56
C LEU A 446 -1.95 -16.56 -15.62
N THR A 447 -2.42 -17.67 -15.06
CA THR A 447 -3.51 -17.72 -14.09
C THR A 447 -3.07 -18.52 -12.89
N TRP A 448 -3.17 -17.92 -11.69
CA TRP A 448 -3.00 -18.66 -10.46
C TRP A 448 -4.27 -19.43 -10.12
N VAL A 449 -4.10 -20.69 -9.74
CA VAL A 449 -5.19 -21.54 -9.23
C VAL A 449 -4.84 -21.95 -7.81
N ILE A 450 -5.68 -21.57 -6.85
CA ILE A 450 -5.47 -21.87 -5.45
C ILE A 450 -6.54 -22.87 -5.01
N TYR A 451 -6.10 -24.03 -4.56
CA TYR A 451 -6.96 -25.13 -4.13
C TYR A 451 -7.30 -25.02 -2.64
N PRO A 452 -8.45 -25.55 -2.18
CA PRO A 452 -8.75 -25.61 -0.76
C PRO A 452 -7.77 -26.53 -0.01
N PRO A 453 -7.55 -26.31 1.30
CA PRO A 453 -6.92 -27.30 2.16
C PRO A 453 -7.59 -28.67 2.00
N HIS A 454 -6.80 -29.75 2.07
CA HIS A 454 -7.30 -31.13 1.93
C HIS A 454 -8.05 -31.38 0.61
N PHE A 455 -7.61 -30.74 -0.48
CA PHE A 455 -8.20 -30.91 -1.80
C PHE A 455 -8.22 -32.38 -2.23
N ASP A 456 -9.41 -32.87 -2.66
CA ASP A 456 -9.63 -34.20 -3.18
C ASP A 456 -10.11 -34.11 -4.64
N PRO A 457 -9.31 -34.53 -5.64
CA PRO A 457 -9.66 -34.39 -7.05
C PRO A 457 -10.91 -35.20 -7.47
N ASN A 458 -11.40 -36.09 -6.60
CA ASN A 458 -12.63 -36.87 -6.83
C ASN A 458 -13.91 -36.17 -6.36
N LYS A 459 -13.77 -35.02 -5.72
CA LYS A 459 -14.91 -34.18 -5.27
C LYS A 459 -15.09 -32.98 -6.21
N LYS A 460 -16.33 -32.49 -6.26
CA LYS A 460 -16.64 -31.26 -6.97
C LYS A 460 -16.66 -30.04 -6.03
N TYR A 461 -15.96 -28.99 -6.43
CA TYR A 461 -15.83 -27.74 -5.68
C TYR A 461 -16.45 -26.56 -6.44
N PRO A 462 -17.05 -25.60 -5.74
CA PRO A 462 -17.35 -24.31 -6.33
C PRO A 462 -16.06 -23.56 -6.64
N ALA A 463 -16.07 -22.73 -7.69
CA ALA A 463 -14.92 -21.90 -8.05
C ALA A 463 -15.26 -20.43 -8.08
N ILE A 464 -14.26 -19.61 -7.81
CA ILE A 464 -14.37 -18.14 -7.75
C ILE A 464 -13.38 -17.54 -8.73
N LEU A 465 -13.89 -16.79 -9.71
CA LEU A 465 -13.09 -15.91 -10.52
C LEU A 465 -12.75 -14.65 -9.71
N TYR A 466 -11.47 -14.38 -9.55
CA TYR A 466 -10.96 -13.15 -8.94
C TYR A 466 -10.61 -12.14 -10.02
N CYS A 467 -11.23 -10.96 -9.95
CA CYS A 467 -10.94 -9.82 -10.81
C CYS A 467 -10.02 -8.84 -10.07
N GLU A 468 -8.79 -8.69 -10.57
CA GLU A 468 -7.78 -7.80 -9.97
C GLU A 468 -8.13 -6.33 -10.16
N GLY A 469 -7.76 -5.53 -9.14
CA GLY A 469 -7.85 -4.07 -9.14
C GLY A 469 -6.78 -3.39 -9.99
N GLY A 470 -6.47 -2.17 -9.67
CA GLY A 470 -5.53 -1.32 -10.39
C GLY A 470 -6.23 -0.37 -11.38
N PRO A 471 -6.14 -0.54 -12.70
CA PRO A 471 -5.92 -1.81 -13.42
C PRO A 471 -4.48 -2.31 -13.52
N GLN A 472 -3.47 -1.48 -13.33
CA GLN A 472 -2.05 -1.83 -13.47
C GLN A 472 -1.49 -2.45 -12.17
N SER A 473 -2.02 -3.60 -11.77
CA SER A 473 -1.58 -4.33 -10.57
C SER A 473 -1.52 -5.83 -10.86
N THR A 474 -0.34 -6.42 -10.69
CA THR A 474 -0.11 -7.85 -10.96
C THR A 474 -0.75 -8.73 -9.89
N VAL A 475 -1.44 -9.78 -10.29
CA VAL A 475 -1.81 -10.87 -9.38
C VAL A 475 -0.56 -11.71 -9.12
N SER A 476 0.29 -11.19 -8.26
CA SER A 476 1.58 -11.80 -7.89
C SER A 476 1.46 -12.67 -6.64
N GLN A 477 2.59 -13.08 -6.08
CA GLN A 477 2.65 -13.91 -4.87
C GLN A 477 2.49 -13.10 -3.58
N PHE A 478 1.67 -12.04 -3.59
CA PHE A 478 1.42 -11.21 -2.41
C PHE A 478 0.66 -11.96 -1.31
N TRP A 479 0.88 -11.55 -0.06
CA TRP A 479 0.06 -11.91 1.10
C TRP A 479 -0.79 -10.70 1.50
N SER A 480 -2.10 -10.85 1.47
CA SER A 480 -3.04 -9.78 1.84
C SER A 480 -3.86 -10.18 3.07
N TYR A 481 -4.22 -9.22 3.89
CA TYR A 481 -5.13 -9.43 5.03
C TYR A 481 -6.61 -9.19 4.66
N ARG A 482 -6.86 -8.68 3.47
CA ARG A 482 -8.20 -8.53 2.88
C ARG A 482 -8.43 -9.56 1.76
N TRP A 483 -7.74 -9.44 0.66
CA TRP A 483 -7.82 -10.34 -0.50
C TRP A 483 -6.83 -11.50 -0.35
N ASN A 484 -7.02 -12.32 0.69
CA ASN A 484 -6.15 -13.48 0.94
C ASN A 484 -6.70 -14.72 0.25
N PHE A 485 -5.99 -15.22 -0.73
CA PHE A 485 -6.44 -16.37 -1.51
C PHE A 485 -6.47 -17.66 -0.71
N GLN A 486 -5.55 -17.85 0.24
CA GLN A 486 -5.58 -19.00 1.14
C GLN A 486 -6.81 -18.97 2.09
N MET A 487 -7.18 -17.77 2.57
CA MET A 487 -8.39 -17.59 3.38
C MET A 487 -9.66 -17.88 2.56
N MET A 488 -9.72 -17.44 1.31
CA MET A 488 -10.84 -17.73 0.41
C MET A 488 -10.92 -19.23 0.11
N ALA A 489 -9.78 -19.85 -0.19
CA ALA A 489 -9.70 -21.28 -0.46
C ALA A 489 -10.02 -22.13 0.79
N ALA A 490 -9.64 -21.68 1.99
CA ALA A 490 -9.97 -22.31 3.26
C ALA A 490 -11.48 -22.48 3.49
N ASN A 491 -12.30 -21.63 2.87
CA ASN A 491 -13.75 -21.76 2.85
C ASN A 491 -14.26 -22.86 1.87
N GLY A 492 -13.38 -23.63 1.24
CA GLY A 492 -13.76 -24.74 0.35
C GLY A 492 -13.99 -24.33 -1.10
N TYR A 493 -13.41 -23.22 -1.55
CA TYR A 493 -13.46 -22.74 -2.93
C TYR A 493 -12.16 -22.97 -3.67
N ILE A 494 -12.23 -23.19 -4.98
CA ILE A 494 -11.06 -23.08 -5.86
C ILE A 494 -11.03 -21.66 -6.39
N ILE A 495 -9.90 -20.95 -6.19
CA ILE A 495 -9.73 -19.57 -6.63
C ILE A 495 -9.01 -19.56 -7.98
N VAL A 496 -9.58 -18.82 -8.92
CA VAL A 496 -9.05 -18.62 -10.28
C VAL A 496 -8.67 -17.14 -10.41
N ALA A 497 -7.39 -16.84 -10.39
CA ALA A 497 -6.85 -15.49 -10.31
C ALA A 497 -5.96 -15.18 -11.53
N PRO A 498 -6.55 -14.74 -12.67
CA PRO A 498 -5.83 -14.52 -13.92
C PRO A 498 -5.09 -13.18 -13.94
N ASN A 499 -3.90 -13.19 -14.55
CA ASN A 499 -3.16 -12.01 -14.95
C ASN A 499 -3.60 -11.54 -16.35
N ARG A 500 -4.80 -10.96 -16.41
CA ARG A 500 -5.37 -10.44 -17.66
C ARG A 500 -4.51 -9.30 -18.22
N ARG A 501 -4.68 -8.93 -19.47
CA ARG A 501 -3.93 -7.78 -20.01
C ARG A 501 -4.28 -6.46 -19.31
N GLY A 502 -3.33 -5.53 -19.30
CA GLY A 502 -3.37 -4.31 -18.53
C GLY A 502 -2.72 -4.47 -17.14
N LEU A 503 -1.98 -5.57 -16.91
CA LEU A 503 -1.18 -5.80 -15.71
C LEU A 503 0.32 -5.76 -16.08
N PRO A 504 1.20 -5.25 -15.21
CA PRO A 504 2.64 -5.34 -15.39
C PRO A 504 3.18 -6.77 -15.21
N GLY A 505 4.50 -6.97 -15.44
CA GLY A 505 5.18 -8.26 -15.29
C GLY A 505 5.12 -9.19 -16.52
N PHE A 506 4.45 -8.75 -17.59
CA PHE A 506 4.30 -9.49 -18.87
C PHE A 506 4.72 -8.68 -20.07
N GLY A 507 5.55 -7.67 -19.88
CA GLY A 507 6.01 -6.71 -20.86
C GLY A 507 5.08 -5.50 -21.02
N GLN A 508 5.63 -4.41 -21.58
CA GLN A 508 4.93 -3.14 -21.74
C GLN A 508 3.72 -3.27 -22.68
N GLU A 509 3.82 -4.05 -23.76
CA GLU A 509 2.69 -4.29 -24.68
C GLU A 509 1.47 -4.89 -23.94
N TRP A 510 1.69 -5.82 -23.01
CA TRP A 510 0.61 -6.43 -22.23
C TRP A 510 -0.02 -5.43 -21.27
N ASN A 511 0.79 -4.63 -20.59
CA ASN A 511 0.35 -3.66 -19.60
C ASN A 511 -0.49 -2.53 -20.24
N GLU A 512 -0.05 -1.94 -21.34
CA GLU A 512 -0.72 -0.79 -21.95
C GLU A 512 -2.03 -1.12 -22.70
N GLN A 513 -2.34 -2.41 -22.98
CA GLN A 513 -3.54 -2.81 -23.70
C GLN A 513 -4.86 -2.54 -22.97
N ILE A 514 -4.83 -2.08 -21.72
CA ILE A 514 -6.02 -1.64 -20.99
C ILE A 514 -6.44 -0.22 -21.37
N SER A 515 -5.48 0.63 -21.77
CA SER A 515 -5.72 2.04 -22.05
C SER A 515 -6.60 2.22 -23.27
N GLY A 516 -7.70 2.96 -23.09
CA GLY A 516 -8.73 3.16 -24.12
C GLY A 516 -9.56 1.92 -24.46
N ASP A 517 -9.37 0.79 -23.76
CA ASP A 517 -10.16 -0.43 -23.92
C ASP A 517 -10.62 -1.00 -22.55
N TYR A 518 -11.00 -0.11 -21.66
CA TYR A 518 -11.27 -0.39 -20.24
C TYR A 518 -12.22 -1.57 -20.00
N PRO A 519 -13.37 -1.73 -20.70
CA PRO A 519 -14.25 -2.89 -20.64
C PRO A 519 -14.05 -3.84 -21.85
N GLY A 520 -12.82 -4.02 -22.34
CA GLY A 520 -12.58 -4.68 -23.61
C GLY A 520 -12.04 -6.11 -23.53
N GLN A 521 -10.88 -6.33 -24.13
CA GLN A 521 -10.29 -7.67 -24.23
C GLN A 521 -9.95 -8.28 -22.86
N ASN A 522 -9.58 -7.46 -21.89
CA ASN A 522 -9.33 -7.85 -20.51
C ASN A 522 -10.52 -8.54 -19.84
N ILE A 523 -11.76 -8.14 -20.16
CA ILE A 523 -12.97 -8.83 -19.69
C ILE A 523 -13.08 -10.22 -20.32
N LYS A 524 -12.74 -10.37 -21.59
CA LYS A 524 -12.69 -11.67 -22.26
C LYS A 524 -11.59 -12.57 -21.69
N ASP A 525 -10.49 -11.99 -21.25
CA ASP A 525 -9.41 -12.72 -20.57
C ASP A 525 -9.89 -13.33 -19.27
N TYR A 526 -10.64 -12.59 -18.44
CA TYR A 526 -11.30 -13.12 -17.24
C TYR A 526 -12.21 -14.32 -17.57
N LEU A 527 -13.05 -14.17 -18.59
CA LEU A 527 -13.95 -15.26 -18.99
C LEU A 527 -13.19 -16.46 -19.56
N SER A 528 -12.10 -16.25 -20.29
CA SER A 528 -11.23 -17.34 -20.77
C SER A 528 -10.67 -18.17 -19.63
N ALA A 529 -10.24 -17.52 -18.53
CA ALA A 529 -9.70 -18.20 -17.36
C ALA A 529 -10.74 -19.14 -16.70
N ILE A 530 -11.92 -18.63 -16.41
CA ILE A 530 -12.94 -19.44 -15.75
C ILE A 530 -13.56 -20.50 -16.69
N ASP A 531 -13.66 -20.21 -18.00
CA ASP A 531 -14.15 -21.16 -18.99
C ASP A 531 -13.20 -22.34 -19.20
N GLU A 532 -11.88 -22.11 -19.08
CA GLU A 532 -10.89 -23.21 -19.08
C GLU A 532 -11.00 -24.04 -17.81
N LEU A 533 -11.01 -23.39 -16.63
CA LEU A 533 -11.04 -24.09 -15.35
C LEU A 533 -12.30 -24.90 -15.12
N LYS A 534 -13.46 -24.46 -15.62
CA LYS A 534 -14.72 -25.23 -15.47
C LYS A 534 -14.71 -26.58 -16.21
N GLN A 535 -13.76 -26.83 -17.12
CA GLN A 535 -13.61 -28.12 -17.79
C GLN A 535 -12.98 -29.19 -16.86
N GLU A 536 -12.38 -28.78 -15.76
CA GLU A 536 -11.78 -29.71 -14.81
C GLU A 536 -12.84 -30.54 -14.09
N PRO A 537 -12.62 -31.85 -13.91
CA PRO A 537 -13.63 -32.76 -13.36
C PRO A 537 -14.00 -32.43 -11.91
N TYR A 538 -13.13 -31.77 -11.19
CA TYR A 538 -13.34 -31.32 -9.81
C TYR A 538 -14.00 -29.93 -9.69
N ILE A 539 -14.28 -29.23 -10.77
CA ILE A 539 -15.06 -27.99 -10.73
C ILE A 539 -16.54 -28.29 -10.91
N ASP A 540 -17.38 -27.67 -10.09
CA ASP A 540 -18.81 -27.62 -10.32
C ASP A 540 -19.18 -26.37 -11.09
N GLU A 541 -19.40 -26.51 -12.39
CA GLU A 541 -19.73 -25.38 -13.29
C GLU A 541 -21.06 -24.67 -12.92
N ASN A 542 -21.90 -25.30 -12.11
CA ASN A 542 -23.15 -24.72 -11.63
C ASN A 542 -22.97 -23.88 -10.34
N ARG A 543 -21.74 -23.82 -9.79
CA ARG A 543 -21.41 -23.13 -8.54
C ARG A 543 -20.20 -22.21 -8.72
N LEU A 544 -20.30 -21.32 -9.73
CA LEU A 544 -19.26 -20.33 -10.01
C LEU A 544 -19.62 -18.96 -9.42
N GLY A 545 -18.66 -18.34 -8.76
CA GLY A 545 -18.75 -16.97 -8.25
C GLY A 545 -17.74 -16.04 -8.96
N CYS A 546 -17.98 -14.72 -8.89
CA CYS A 546 -17.04 -13.72 -9.40
C CYS A 546 -16.91 -12.58 -8.39
N VAL A 547 -15.67 -12.23 -8.05
CA VAL A 547 -15.37 -11.25 -7.00
C VAL A 547 -14.26 -10.30 -7.44
N GLY A 548 -14.25 -9.06 -6.94
CA GLY A 548 -13.19 -8.11 -7.23
C GLY A 548 -13.36 -6.77 -6.52
N ALA A 549 -12.28 -5.99 -6.48
CA ALA A 549 -12.28 -4.66 -5.90
C ALA A 549 -11.75 -3.60 -6.86
N SER A 550 -12.14 -2.33 -6.67
CA SER A 550 -11.65 -1.20 -7.46
C SER A 550 -11.96 -1.41 -8.95
N TYR A 551 -10.95 -1.39 -9.82
CA TYR A 551 -11.12 -1.83 -11.20
C TYR A 551 -11.71 -3.25 -11.30
N GLY A 552 -11.31 -4.16 -10.40
CA GLY A 552 -11.92 -5.49 -10.29
C GLY A 552 -13.39 -5.45 -9.91
N GLY A 553 -13.79 -4.52 -9.05
CA GLY A 553 -15.19 -4.24 -8.71
C GLY A 553 -15.99 -3.69 -9.90
N PHE A 554 -15.37 -2.81 -10.71
CA PHE A 554 -15.91 -2.42 -12.03
C PHE A 554 -16.13 -3.63 -12.92
N SER A 555 -15.12 -4.50 -13.02
CA SER A 555 -15.19 -5.73 -13.83
C SER A 555 -16.34 -6.63 -13.38
N VAL A 556 -16.58 -6.77 -12.07
CA VAL A 556 -17.71 -7.52 -11.50
C VAL A 556 -19.04 -6.88 -11.91
N TYR A 557 -19.21 -5.57 -11.79
CA TYR A 557 -20.43 -4.88 -12.21
C TYR A 557 -20.67 -5.00 -13.73
N PHE A 558 -19.62 -4.91 -14.52
CA PHE A 558 -19.72 -5.11 -15.97
C PHE A 558 -20.12 -6.55 -16.32
N LEU A 559 -19.44 -7.53 -15.70
CA LEU A 559 -19.74 -8.95 -15.89
C LEU A 559 -21.15 -9.31 -15.41
N ALA A 560 -21.71 -8.65 -14.40
CA ALA A 560 -23.09 -8.88 -13.97
C ALA A 560 -24.11 -8.68 -15.08
N GLY A 561 -23.80 -7.84 -16.09
CA GLY A 561 -24.61 -7.68 -17.30
C GLY A 561 -24.14 -8.48 -18.51
N HIS A 562 -22.98 -9.19 -18.43
CA HIS A 562 -22.33 -9.80 -19.60
C HIS A 562 -21.78 -11.22 -19.36
N HIS A 563 -22.22 -11.91 -18.28
CA HIS A 563 -21.62 -13.21 -17.90
C HIS A 563 -22.26 -14.43 -18.56
N ASP A 564 -23.30 -14.28 -19.37
CA ASP A 564 -24.01 -15.38 -20.07
C ASP A 564 -24.38 -16.53 -19.13
N LYS A 565 -24.97 -16.21 -17.95
CA LYS A 565 -25.40 -17.18 -16.92
C LYS A 565 -24.28 -18.00 -16.26
N ARG A 566 -23.00 -17.63 -16.43
CA ARG A 566 -21.88 -18.39 -15.83
C ARG A 566 -21.89 -18.36 -14.32
N PHE A 567 -22.10 -17.17 -13.72
CA PHE A 567 -21.96 -16.97 -12.28
C PHE A 567 -23.31 -17.06 -11.53
N LYS A 568 -23.25 -17.52 -10.28
CA LYS A 568 -24.40 -17.64 -9.36
C LYS A 568 -24.32 -16.65 -8.20
N ALA A 569 -23.16 -16.00 -7.99
CA ALA A 569 -22.94 -14.97 -6.99
C ALA A 569 -21.88 -13.98 -7.45
N PHE A 570 -22.09 -12.72 -7.10
CA PHE A 570 -21.12 -11.64 -7.29
C PHE A 570 -20.77 -10.98 -5.96
N ILE A 571 -19.49 -10.53 -5.82
CA ILE A 571 -19.06 -9.60 -4.77
C ILE A 571 -18.25 -8.48 -5.43
N ALA A 572 -18.76 -7.24 -5.36
CA ALA A 572 -18.06 -6.05 -5.85
C ALA A 572 -17.70 -5.13 -4.68
N HIS A 573 -16.41 -4.89 -4.47
CA HIS A 573 -15.91 -3.97 -3.45
C HIS A 573 -15.38 -2.71 -4.12
N CYS A 574 -15.83 -1.53 -3.67
CA CYS A 574 -15.42 -0.20 -4.14
C CYS A 574 -15.25 -0.11 -5.67
N GLY A 575 -16.21 -0.71 -6.43
CA GLY A 575 -16.17 -0.75 -7.88
C GLY A 575 -16.80 0.46 -8.55
N ILE A 576 -16.33 0.80 -9.75
CA ILE A 576 -16.94 1.83 -10.59
C ILE A 576 -18.23 1.27 -11.20
N PHE A 577 -19.37 1.81 -10.83
CA PHE A 577 -20.68 1.46 -11.37
C PHE A 577 -21.10 2.38 -12.52
N ASN A 578 -20.87 3.68 -12.35
CA ASN A 578 -21.15 4.71 -13.35
C ASN A 578 -19.86 5.44 -13.71
N MET A 579 -19.33 5.21 -14.91
CA MET A 579 -18.05 5.76 -15.36
C MET A 579 -18.08 7.27 -15.58
N GLU A 580 -19.23 7.85 -15.96
CA GLU A 580 -19.37 9.31 -16.06
C GLU A 580 -19.26 9.94 -14.67
N MET A 581 -19.97 9.37 -13.66
CA MET A 581 -19.86 9.83 -12.27
C MET A 581 -18.44 9.64 -11.73
N GLN A 582 -17.75 8.54 -12.07
CA GLN A 582 -16.34 8.34 -11.70
C GLN A 582 -15.46 9.46 -12.23
N TYR A 583 -15.64 9.85 -13.48
CA TYR A 583 -14.89 10.96 -14.08
C TYR A 583 -15.12 12.28 -13.33
N TYR A 584 -16.32 12.55 -12.83
CA TYR A 584 -16.62 13.79 -12.09
C TYR A 584 -16.21 13.76 -10.62
N ASN A 585 -16.10 12.57 -10.02
CA ASN A 585 -15.88 12.43 -8.58
C ASN A 585 -14.46 12.01 -8.18
N THR A 586 -13.68 11.41 -9.08
CA THR A 586 -12.30 11.03 -8.77
C THR A 586 -11.42 12.26 -8.58
N GLU A 587 -10.47 12.16 -7.69
CA GLU A 587 -9.48 13.20 -7.42
C GLU A 587 -8.21 13.06 -8.29
N GLU A 588 -8.05 11.93 -8.99
CA GLU A 588 -6.93 11.65 -9.91
C GLU A 588 -7.43 11.52 -11.34
N MET A 589 -7.45 12.64 -12.05
CA MET A 589 -8.00 12.70 -13.41
C MET A 589 -7.09 12.07 -14.46
N TRP A 590 -5.79 11.90 -14.16
CA TRP A 590 -4.82 11.37 -15.11
C TRP A 590 -5.18 9.96 -15.59
N PHE A 591 -5.56 9.03 -14.68
CA PHE A 591 -5.95 7.70 -15.12
C PHE A 591 -7.23 7.70 -15.98
N ALA A 592 -8.20 8.54 -15.61
CA ALA A 592 -9.44 8.66 -16.38
C ALA A 592 -9.16 9.22 -17.79
N ASN A 593 -8.27 10.20 -17.92
CA ASN A 593 -7.88 10.75 -19.21
C ASN A 593 -7.19 9.72 -20.11
N TRP A 594 -6.35 8.87 -19.55
CA TRP A 594 -5.62 7.84 -20.30
C TRP A 594 -6.44 6.54 -20.48
N ASP A 595 -6.88 5.91 -19.39
CA ASP A 595 -7.50 4.58 -19.45
C ASP A 595 -8.94 4.62 -19.98
N MET A 596 -9.71 5.67 -19.66
CA MET A 596 -11.04 5.88 -20.25
C MET A 596 -10.98 6.56 -21.62
N GLY A 597 -9.82 7.07 -22.02
CA GLY A 597 -9.56 7.67 -23.31
C GLY A 597 -9.98 9.13 -23.45
N GLY A 598 -10.35 9.80 -22.37
CA GLY A 598 -10.73 11.23 -22.34
C GLY A 598 -12.02 11.51 -21.58
N SER A 599 -12.55 12.73 -21.70
CA SER A 599 -13.69 13.21 -20.96
C SER A 599 -15.05 12.83 -21.56
N PRO A 600 -16.14 12.74 -20.75
CA PRO A 600 -17.49 12.43 -21.24
C PRO A 600 -18.05 13.47 -22.21
N TRP A 601 -17.59 14.71 -22.14
CA TRP A 601 -18.07 15.79 -23.03
C TRP A 601 -17.34 15.87 -24.37
N GLU A 602 -16.27 15.11 -24.60
CA GLU A 602 -15.56 14.98 -25.88
C GLU A 602 -16.36 14.14 -26.86
N LYS A 603 -17.47 14.64 -27.37
CA LYS A 603 -18.43 13.86 -28.19
C LYS A 603 -17.83 13.32 -29.50
N ASN A 604 -16.74 13.92 -30.00
CA ASN A 604 -16.04 13.46 -31.20
C ASN A 604 -14.92 12.44 -30.88
N ASN A 605 -14.58 12.24 -29.61
CA ASN A 605 -13.60 11.25 -29.16
C ASN A 605 -14.23 9.86 -29.07
N LYS A 606 -14.08 9.06 -30.11
CA LYS A 606 -14.72 7.74 -30.21
C LYS A 606 -14.25 6.76 -29.13
N VAL A 607 -13.00 6.90 -28.65
CA VAL A 607 -12.45 6.04 -27.58
C VAL A 607 -13.17 6.34 -26.27
N ALA A 608 -13.20 7.62 -25.85
CA ALA A 608 -13.91 8.04 -24.66
C ALA A 608 -15.41 7.68 -24.71
N GLN A 609 -16.09 8.00 -25.82
CA GLN A 609 -17.53 7.69 -25.95
C GLN A 609 -17.79 6.19 -25.85
N ARG A 610 -16.98 5.33 -26.49
CA ARG A 610 -17.07 3.87 -26.36
C ARG A 610 -16.94 3.43 -24.90
N THR A 611 -15.98 3.99 -24.16
CA THR A 611 -15.80 3.68 -22.74
C THR A 611 -17.03 4.03 -21.93
N PHE A 612 -17.57 5.24 -22.06
CA PHE A 612 -18.77 5.67 -21.34
C PHE A 612 -20.06 4.95 -21.79
N ASP A 613 -20.14 4.54 -23.07
CA ASP A 613 -21.25 3.72 -23.56
C ASP A 613 -21.24 2.31 -22.96
N ASN A 614 -20.10 1.80 -22.56
CA ASN A 614 -19.95 0.52 -21.87
C ASN A 614 -19.92 0.65 -20.33
N SER A 615 -20.41 1.74 -19.77
CA SER A 615 -20.53 1.90 -18.33
C SER A 615 -21.50 0.89 -17.70
N PRO A 616 -21.12 0.16 -16.63
CA PRO A 616 -21.90 -0.94 -16.04
C PRO A 616 -23.36 -0.60 -15.74
N HIS A 617 -23.64 0.62 -15.28
CA HIS A 617 -25.01 1.06 -14.93
C HIS A 617 -25.99 1.01 -16.12
N LYS A 618 -25.49 1.07 -17.35
CA LYS A 618 -26.33 0.99 -18.57
C LYS A 618 -26.84 -0.43 -18.84
N PHE A 619 -26.21 -1.45 -18.23
CA PHE A 619 -26.53 -2.86 -18.42
C PHE A 619 -27.26 -3.50 -17.22
N VAL A 620 -27.71 -2.70 -16.27
CA VAL A 620 -28.48 -3.19 -15.12
C VAL A 620 -29.75 -3.95 -15.57
N GLY A 621 -30.30 -3.63 -16.74
CA GLY A 621 -31.40 -4.37 -17.37
C GLY A 621 -31.13 -5.86 -17.55
N GLU A 622 -29.86 -6.25 -17.73
CA GLU A 622 -29.43 -7.64 -17.96
C GLU A 622 -29.00 -8.37 -16.66
N TRP A 623 -28.93 -7.65 -15.53
CA TRP A 623 -28.56 -8.24 -14.25
C TRP A 623 -29.63 -9.22 -13.75
N ASP A 624 -29.20 -10.40 -13.30
CA ASP A 624 -30.11 -11.47 -12.83
C ASP A 624 -29.55 -12.30 -11.67
N THR A 625 -28.31 -12.00 -11.26
CA THR A 625 -27.55 -12.81 -10.30
C THR A 625 -27.34 -12.07 -8.98
N PRO A 626 -27.44 -12.74 -7.83
CA PRO A 626 -27.23 -12.15 -6.51
C PRO A 626 -25.87 -11.43 -6.39
N ILE A 627 -25.87 -10.25 -5.76
CA ILE A 627 -24.67 -9.41 -5.60
C ILE A 627 -24.52 -8.87 -4.17
N LEU A 628 -23.31 -9.02 -3.61
CA LEU A 628 -22.85 -8.30 -2.43
C LEU A 628 -22.05 -7.09 -2.89
N VAL A 629 -22.47 -5.91 -2.46
CA VAL A 629 -21.76 -4.65 -2.67
C VAL A 629 -21.05 -4.26 -1.37
N ILE A 630 -19.78 -3.90 -1.42
CA ILE A 630 -18.99 -3.46 -0.28
C ILE A 630 -18.38 -2.10 -0.58
N HIS A 631 -18.44 -1.13 0.36
CA HIS A 631 -17.85 0.19 0.15
C HIS A 631 -17.55 0.91 1.47
N GLY A 632 -16.44 1.65 1.50
CA GLY A 632 -16.09 2.58 2.56
C GLY A 632 -16.59 4.00 2.28
N GLN A 633 -17.08 4.70 3.30
CA GLN A 633 -17.56 6.10 3.18
C GLN A 633 -16.44 7.08 2.80
N LYS A 634 -15.23 6.82 3.29
CA LYS A 634 -14.06 7.69 3.08
C LYS A 634 -13.27 7.32 1.82
N ASP A 635 -13.87 6.60 0.91
CA ASP A 635 -13.29 6.31 -0.40
C ASP A 635 -13.52 7.51 -1.33
N PHE A 636 -12.45 8.27 -1.59
CA PHE A 636 -12.48 9.41 -2.50
C PHE A 636 -11.90 9.06 -3.88
N ARG A 637 -11.23 7.90 -3.99
CA ARG A 637 -10.77 7.34 -5.25
C ARG A 637 -11.94 6.87 -6.13
N ILE A 638 -12.85 6.09 -5.51
CA ILE A 638 -14.12 5.66 -6.09
C ILE A 638 -15.20 5.94 -5.07
N ASP A 639 -15.93 7.01 -5.28
CA ASP A 639 -16.88 7.55 -4.30
C ASP A 639 -17.97 6.52 -3.89
N ALA A 640 -18.32 6.49 -2.60
CA ALA A 640 -19.27 5.54 -2.03
C ALA A 640 -20.66 5.54 -2.72
N SER A 641 -21.02 6.62 -3.42
CA SER A 641 -22.25 6.69 -4.22
C SER A 641 -22.29 5.65 -5.35
N GLN A 642 -21.13 5.20 -5.84
CA GLN A 642 -21.04 4.12 -6.83
C GLN A 642 -21.63 2.82 -6.28
N GLY A 643 -21.21 2.42 -5.06
CA GLY A 643 -21.76 1.24 -4.39
C GLY A 643 -23.23 1.38 -4.03
N MET A 644 -23.66 2.57 -3.54
CA MET A 644 -25.06 2.85 -3.25
C MET A 644 -25.93 2.72 -4.51
N GLY A 645 -25.45 3.26 -5.64
CA GLY A 645 -26.15 3.18 -6.93
C GLY A 645 -26.33 1.73 -7.39
N ALA A 646 -25.24 0.94 -7.35
CA ALA A 646 -25.26 -0.47 -7.75
C ALA A 646 -26.19 -1.31 -6.87
N PHE A 647 -26.13 -1.15 -5.55
CA PHE A 647 -27.02 -1.83 -4.61
C PHE A 647 -28.50 -1.48 -4.86
N ASN A 648 -28.82 -0.19 -4.96
CA ASN A 648 -30.19 0.25 -5.21
C ASN A 648 -30.73 -0.27 -6.55
N ALA A 649 -29.92 -0.22 -7.61
CA ALA A 649 -30.31 -0.72 -8.93
C ALA A 649 -30.63 -2.23 -8.89
N ALA A 650 -29.80 -3.05 -8.23
CA ALA A 650 -30.05 -4.48 -8.04
C ALA A 650 -31.36 -4.72 -7.28
N ARG A 651 -31.57 -4.01 -6.16
CA ARG A 651 -32.82 -4.15 -5.36
C ARG A 651 -34.07 -3.72 -6.10
N MET A 652 -34.00 -2.64 -6.83
CA MET A 652 -35.18 -2.16 -7.66
C MET A 652 -35.53 -3.15 -8.77
N ARG A 653 -34.54 -3.90 -9.27
CA ARG A 653 -34.73 -4.99 -10.24
C ARG A 653 -35.22 -6.30 -9.61
N GLY A 654 -35.40 -6.35 -8.27
CA GLY A 654 -35.80 -7.56 -7.55
C GLY A 654 -34.63 -8.59 -7.39
N ILE A 655 -33.38 -8.20 -7.69
CA ILE A 655 -32.23 -9.05 -7.54
C ILE A 655 -31.84 -9.13 -6.06
N PRO A 656 -31.57 -10.32 -5.51
CA PRO A 656 -31.03 -10.43 -4.15
C PRO A 656 -29.71 -9.66 -4.02
N ALA A 657 -29.68 -8.67 -3.15
CA ALA A 657 -28.48 -7.86 -2.91
C ALA A 657 -28.32 -7.52 -1.43
N GLN A 658 -27.06 -7.46 -0.97
CA GLN A 658 -26.65 -6.88 0.31
C GLN A 658 -25.68 -5.75 0.08
N TYR A 659 -25.64 -4.79 1.02
CA TYR A 659 -24.67 -3.70 1.04
C TYR A 659 -23.94 -3.69 2.37
N LEU A 660 -22.65 -4.02 2.35
CA LEU A 660 -21.74 -3.91 3.49
C LEU A 660 -21.05 -2.54 3.40
N TYR A 661 -21.53 -1.61 4.20
CA TYR A 661 -21.08 -0.22 4.20
C TYR A 661 -20.30 0.09 5.46
N PHE A 662 -19.09 0.65 5.29
CA PHE A 662 -18.19 1.01 6.36
C PHE A 662 -18.09 2.54 6.50
N PRO A 663 -18.68 3.17 7.53
CA PRO A 663 -18.66 4.63 7.69
C PRO A 663 -17.25 5.22 7.88
N GLU A 664 -16.34 4.47 8.46
CA GLU A 664 -15.00 4.94 8.84
C GLU A 664 -13.87 4.39 7.97
N GLU A 665 -14.16 3.45 7.07
CA GLU A 665 -13.16 2.89 6.16
C GLU A 665 -13.11 3.67 4.83
N CYS A 666 -11.97 3.55 4.15
CA CYS A 666 -11.69 4.16 2.86
C CYS A 666 -11.82 3.15 1.70
N HIS A 667 -10.96 3.29 0.69
CA HIS A 667 -10.86 2.34 -0.42
C HIS A 667 -10.43 0.93 0.04
N TRP A 668 -9.79 0.85 1.19
CA TRP A 668 -9.45 -0.39 1.88
C TRP A 668 -10.21 -0.52 3.19
N VAL A 669 -10.22 -1.75 3.75
CA VAL A 669 -10.73 -2.04 5.08
C VAL A 669 -9.51 -2.38 5.95
N LEU A 670 -9.12 -1.44 6.80
CA LEU A 670 -7.85 -1.47 7.53
C LEU A 670 -8.02 -1.76 9.02
N GLY A 671 -9.20 -1.51 9.59
CA GLY A 671 -9.53 -1.84 10.98
C GLY A 671 -9.60 -3.35 11.19
N CYS A 672 -9.11 -3.85 12.34
CA CYS A 672 -9.05 -5.28 12.63
C CYS A 672 -10.44 -5.93 12.65
N GLN A 673 -11.37 -5.36 13.45
CA GLN A 673 -12.72 -5.90 13.54
C GLN A 673 -13.50 -5.75 12.23
N ASN A 674 -13.31 -4.63 11.52
CA ASN A 674 -13.90 -4.42 10.20
C ASN A 674 -13.35 -5.42 9.17
N GLY A 675 -12.06 -5.72 9.19
CA GLY A 675 -11.44 -6.72 8.33
C GLY A 675 -11.96 -8.13 8.59
N ILE A 676 -12.12 -8.51 9.86
CA ILE A 676 -12.73 -9.79 10.25
C ILE A 676 -14.20 -9.84 9.80
N LEU A 677 -14.96 -8.76 10.00
CA LEU A 677 -16.35 -8.65 9.54
C LEU A 677 -16.45 -8.78 8.02
N TRP A 678 -15.53 -8.14 7.29
CA TRP A 678 -15.43 -8.24 5.84
C TRP A 678 -15.25 -9.70 5.40
N GLN A 679 -14.29 -10.43 5.98
CA GLN A 679 -14.01 -11.84 5.67
C GLN A 679 -15.24 -12.74 5.96
N ARG A 680 -15.87 -12.56 7.10
CA ARG A 680 -17.06 -13.33 7.50
C ARG A 680 -18.25 -13.07 6.58
N THR A 681 -18.50 -11.81 6.22
CA THR A 681 -19.61 -11.43 5.33
C THR A 681 -19.36 -11.93 3.92
N PHE A 682 -18.11 -11.83 3.43
CA PHE A 682 -17.69 -12.35 2.14
C PHE A 682 -17.94 -13.86 2.03
N ALA A 683 -17.47 -14.63 3.01
CA ALA A 683 -17.67 -16.09 3.05
C ALA A 683 -19.16 -16.46 3.16
N ALA A 684 -19.90 -15.83 4.07
CA ALA A 684 -21.33 -16.11 4.27
C ALA A 684 -22.18 -15.82 3.00
N TRP A 685 -21.81 -14.77 2.25
CA TRP A 685 -22.49 -14.47 0.98
C TRP A 685 -22.26 -15.55 -0.06
N LEU A 686 -20.99 -15.95 -0.25
CA LEU A 686 -20.66 -17.02 -1.22
C LEU A 686 -21.27 -18.37 -0.80
N ASP A 687 -21.21 -18.73 0.48
CA ASP A 687 -21.77 -19.97 1.01
C ASP A 687 -23.30 -20.06 0.75
N LYS A 688 -23.99 -18.95 0.91
CA LYS A 688 -25.44 -18.88 0.67
C LYS A 688 -25.84 -19.21 -0.77
N TRP A 689 -25.00 -18.89 -1.74
CA TRP A 689 -25.35 -18.99 -3.16
C TRP A 689 -24.59 -20.09 -3.92
N LEU A 690 -23.47 -20.55 -3.36
CA LEU A 690 -22.59 -21.51 -4.03
C LEU A 690 -22.49 -22.87 -3.29
N LYS A 691 -22.97 -22.95 -2.04
CA LYS A 691 -23.08 -24.22 -1.27
C LYS A 691 -24.53 -24.57 -1.01
#